data_8f324047ec472c4ad33afb700eadc0ae
#
_entry.id   8f324047ec472c4ad33afb700eadc0ae
#
_cell.length_a   1.000
_cell.length_b   1.000
_cell.length_c   1.000
_cell.angle_alpha   90.00
_cell.angle_beta   90.00
_cell.angle_gamma   90.00
#
_symmetry.space_group_name_H-M   'P 1'
#
loop_
_entity.id
_entity.type
_entity.pdbx_description
1 polymer ?
#
loop_
_entity_poly.entity_id
_entity_poly.type
_entity_poly.pdbx_seq_one_letter_code
_entity_poly.pdbx_strand_id
1 'polypeptide(L)'
;MEKQKIMYDSGNELAAFAAKQINYHVMGYYPITPSTQIAENLDVMGAEGLHDIALIAAEGEHSAAGICYGASAAGGRVFNATSANGLLYALEQFPVQSGTRMPMVMNVACRTVSGPLCIKGDHSDVMYLLNTGWIILFADEPQKVYDFNLLGLKLAEAVRLPVAVAFDGFFTSHQKRKCLVFENDDTVTRYIGEKLSCDNPKVSAFAGTGTCGAAGELPYASVLDLAHPVSIGSYMNEPDVINNRYQLHLAMETARNKLPELFTEYAALSGRELSLCGAYRHEDAEVLLFVLGSSYHTAMEAVDCLRKDGVAAGVITLYVLRPFPAKELRVLCHNASTILVADRQDSYGAGGGNMSLELKAALSSLPHPPRILSRIYGLGGKDFFVEDALALFKEALSPDAPAFDYYGVTAGTDASDAADSAGTSFSGTDAVTAVSHPAASINEDMISSASGRADRTIADQASGTSGKADQSMAAPAMQPQYFKPVTKEESSPGLTTCTFDPATGKMKVSGGSVKDTTAMPMRVAPGHGACPGCGIPINVNLLLKGIEGNVVLLFQTGCGMVVTTGYPKTAFRVPFLHNLFQNGAATLSGVVEAFHQRQKRGEYPDGEITFVMVSGDGGMDIGMGSALGTALRGHKLIIFEYDNGGYMNTGYQLSYSTPLGAKSSTSHVGKTQYGKNFFHKDTPELMAATHIPYVATVAESNPADFIRKAAKAAAYSREFGTAYIKALSACPLNWNDKPNLERSVIAAAVDCCYFPLYEIERGITALNYDPASSNKKIPVTEWLGMMGRTRHLLKEEYRSVTEEIQKEIDRRYDRLKARAEHPLL
;
A
#
# COMPACT_ATOMS: atom_id res chain seq x y z
N MET A 1 36.19 5.04 16.08
CA MET A 1 35.38 3.81 16.10
C MET A 1 34.65 3.74 17.43
N GLU A 2 33.34 3.53 17.37
CA GLU A 2 32.50 3.35 18.56
C GLU A 2 32.66 1.94 19.13
N LYS A 3 32.28 1.75 20.40
CA LYS A 3 32.42 0.46 21.09
C LYS A 3 31.39 -0.55 20.52
N GLN A 4 31.85 -1.77 20.21
CA GLN A 4 31.08 -2.85 19.63
C GLN A 4 31.22 -4.12 20.47
N LYS A 5 30.19 -4.95 20.48
CA LYS A 5 30.19 -6.28 21.07
C LYS A 5 30.07 -7.35 19.98
N ILE A 6 30.58 -8.53 20.29
CA ILE A 6 30.45 -9.70 19.42
C ILE A 6 29.10 -10.37 19.69
N MET A 7 28.35 -10.66 18.61
CA MET A 7 27.21 -11.53 18.61
C MET A 7 27.40 -12.68 17.63
N TYR A 8 26.78 -13.83 17.88
CA TYR A 8 26.78 -14.99 16.98
C TYR A 8 25.35 -15.25 16.55
N ASP A 9 24.88 -14.50 15.58
CA ASP A 9 23.50 -14.45 15.19
C ASP A 9 23.32 -14.56 13.66
N SER A 10 22.11 -14.88 13.24
CA SER A 10 21.67 -14.94 11.87
C SER A 10 21.23 -13.56 11.34
N GLY A 11 21.01 -13.47 10.03
CA GLY A 11 20.50 -12.25 9.41
C GLY A 11 19.16 -11.79 10.00
N ASN A 12 18.24 -12.71 10.29
CA ASN A 12 16.95 -12.38 10.90
C ASN A 12 17.11 -11.82 12.33
N GLU A 13 17.95 -12.47 13.15
CA GLU A 13 18.23 -12.02 14.52
C GLU A 13 18.88 -10.63 14.51
N LEU A 14 19.80 -10.39 13.59
CA LEU A 14 20.49 -9.10 13.46
C LEU A 14 19.59 -8.00 12.87
N ALA A 15 18.67 -8.33 11.96
CA ALA A 15 17.66 -7.39 11.51
C ALA A 15 16.75 -6.95 12.65
N ALA A 16 16.30 -7.88 13.48
CA ALA A 16 15.51 -7.59 14.67
C ALA A 16 16.31 -6.77 15.70
N PHE A 17 17.58 -7.12 15.92
CA PHE A 17 18.46 -6.39 16.84
C PHE A 17 18.71 -4.95 16.36
N ALA A 18 18.96 -4.73 15.07
CA ALA A 18 19.08 -3.40 14.50
C ALA A 18 17.79 -2.60 14.65
N ALA A 19 16.63 -3.22 14.39
CA ALA A 19 15.32 -2.59 14.55
C ALA A 19 15.06 -2.20 16.02
N LYS A 20 15.44 -3.05 16.97
CA LYS A 20 15.39 -2.75 18.42
C LYS A 20 16.27 -1.54 18.76
N GLN A 21 17.52 -1.49 18.27
CA GLN A 21 18.42 -0.37 18.57
C GLN A 21 17.95 0.96 17.95
N ILE A 22 17.33 0.91 16.78
CA ILE A 22 16.68 2.07 16.13
C ILE A 22 15.45 2.51 16.91
N ASN A 23 14.78 1.56 17.55
CA ASN A 23 13.50 1.75 18.25
C ASN A 23 12.45 2.41 17.34
N TYR A 24 12.08 1.74 16.26
CA TYR A 24 11.05 2.21 15.34
C TYR A 24 9.75 2.57 16.08
N HIS A 25 8.87 3.39 15.47
CA HIS A 25 7.56 3.69 16.05
C HIS A 25 6.58 2.54 15.81
N VAL A 26 6.56 2.01 14.58
CA VAL A 26 5.60 1.00 14.15
C VAL A 26 6.28 -0.04 13.28
N MET A 27 5.95 -1.31 13.51
CA MET A 27 6.17 -2.40 12.59
C MET A 27 4.81 -3.01 12.20
N GLY A 28 4.38 -2.81 10.95
CA GLY A 28 3.27 -3.57 10.38
C GLY A 28 3.82 -4.85 9.74
N TYR A 29 3.29 -6.01 10.10
CA TYR A 29 3.80 -7.28 9.59
C TYR A 29 2.72 -8.35 9.43
N TYR A 30 3.01 -9.32 8.58
CA TYR A 30 2.31 -10.60 8.50
C TYR A 30 3.36 -11.72 8.48
N PRO A 31 3.21 -12.78 9.29
CA PRO A 31 4.22 -13.84 9.39
C PRO A 31 4.36 -14.63 8.08
N ILE A 32 5.54 -14.61 7.48
CA ILE A 32 5.86 -15.40 6.29
C ILE A 32 7.31 -15.91 6.36
N THR A 33 7.49 -17.25 6.20
CA THR A 33 8.81 -17.89 6.12
C THR A 33 9.59 -17.41 4.88
N PRO A 34 10.91 -17.06 4.98
CA PRO A 34 11.78 -17.20 6.13
C PRO A 34 11.94 -15.93 6.99
N SER A 35 11.20 -14.84 6.76
CA SER A 35 11.33 -13.58 7.51
C SER A 35 10.62 -13.55 8.87
N THR A 36 9.79 -14.56 9.20
CA THR A 36 8.94 -14.61 10.42
C THR A 36 9.73 -14.35 11.71
N GLN A 37 10.94 -14.92 11.83
CA GLN A 37 11.78 -14.78 13.02
C GLN A 37 12.16 -13.34 13.37
N ILE A 38 12.10 -12.41 12.40
CA ILE A 38 12.39 -10.99 12.67
C ILE A 38 11.31 -10.43 13.63
N ALA A 39 10.03 -10.68 13.32
CA ALA A 39 8.92 -10.24 14.16
C ALA A 39 8.88 -10.99 15.50
N GLU A 40 9.13 -12.32 15.49
CA GLU A 40 9.18 -13.13 16.70
C GLU A 40 10.26 -12.65 17.68
N ASN A 41 11.47 -12.35 17.19
CA ASN A 41 12.54 -11.81 18.02
C ASN A 41 12.21 -10.41 18.58
N LEU A 42 11.58 -9.56 17.80
CA LEU A 42 11.12 -8.25 18.28
C LEU A 42 10.02 -8.42 19.33
N ASP A 43 9.08 -9.33 19.16
CA ASP A 43 8.03 -9.59 20.15
C ASP A 43 8.61 -10.04 21.50
N VAL A 44 9.61 -10.95 21.47
CA VAL A 44 10.34 -11.36 22.68
C VAL A 44 11.05 -10.18 23.33
N MET A 45 11.79 -9.38 22.56
CA MET A 45 12.49 -8.20 23.07
C MET A 45 11.52 -7.15 23.63
N GLY A 46 10.36 -6.98 22.99
CA GLY A 46 9.29 -6.09 23.46
C GLY A 46 8.69 -6.56 24.78
N ALA A 47 8.44 -7.88 24.94
CA ALA A 47 7.96 -8.48 26.18
C ALA A 47 8.94 -8.29 27.35
N GLU A 48 10.26 -8.22 27.06
CA GLU A 48 11.31 -7.92 28.01
C GLU A 48 11.49 -6.42 28.27
N GLY A 49 10.73 -5.55 27.59
CA GLY A 49 10.82 -4.09 27.73
C GLY A 49 12.07 -3.47 27.12
N LEU A 50 12.72 -4.15 26.17
CA LEU A 50 13.95 -3.67 25.52
C LEU A 50 13.69 -2.65 24.40
N HIS A 51 12.44 -2.49 23.96
CA HIS A 51 11.96 -1.48 23.05
C HIS A 51 10.46 -1.20 23.28
N ASP A 52 9.95 -0.12 22.66
CA ASP A 52 8.53 0.24 22.70
C ASP A 52 7.87 0.32 21.31
N ILE A 53 8.42 -0.42 20.34
CA ILE A 53 7.89 -0.50 18.97
C ILE A 53 6.47 -1.06 19.01
N ALA A 54 5.51 -0.38 18.38
CA ALA A 54 4.17 -0.92 18.17
C ALA A 54 4.22 -2.01 17.08
N LEU A 55 4.12 -3.28 17.50
CA LEU A 55 4.07 -4.43 16.59
C LEU A 55 2.62 -4.71 16.21
N ILE A 56 2.27 -4.50 14.93
CA ILE A 56 0.90 -4.67 14.44
C ILE A 56 0.84 -5.87 13.49
N ALA A 57 0.32 -6.99 13.99
CA ALA A 57 0.03 -8.15 13.15
C ALA A 57 -1.19 -7.87 12.27
N ALA A 58 -0.99 -7.81 10.97
CA ALA A 58 -2.04 -7.61 9.98
C ALA A 58 -2.73 -8.94 9.60
N GLU A 59 -3.85 -8.86 8.90
CA GLU A 59 -4.56 -10.01 8.33
C GLU A 59 -3.93 -10.51 7.01
N GLY A 60 -2.92 -9.83 6.50
CA GLY A 60 -2.15 -10.20 5.31
C GLY A 60 -1.08 -9.15 4.98
N GLU A 61 -0.15 -9.49 4.08
CA GLU A 61 1.01 -8.66 3.75
C GLU A 61 0.61 -7.34 3.06
N HIS A 62 -0.45 -7.33 2.28
CA HIS A 62 -0.98 -6.11 1.66
C HIS A 62 -1.42 -5.09 2.72
N SER A 63 -2.13 -5.54 3.75
CA SER A 63 -2.52 -4.70 4.89
C SER A 63 -1.31 -4.29 5.74
N ALA A 64 -0.34 -5.18 5.94
CA ALA A 64 0.92 -4.86 6.62
C ALA A 64 1.65 -3.71 5.92
N ALA A 65 1.76 -3.75 4.59
CA ALA A 65 2.32 -2.65 3.80
C ALA A 65 1.50 -1.36 3.92
N GLY A 66 0.17 -1.47 3.97
CA GLY A 66 -0.73 -0.34 4.20
C GLY A 66 -0.51 0.31 5.58
N ILE A 67 -0.40 -0.49 6.65
CA ILE A 67 -0.06 -0.02 8.00
C ILE A 67 1.25 0.78 7.98
N CYS A 68 2.27 0.23 7.33
CA CYS A 68 3.57 0.89 7.20
C CYS A 68 3.48 2.21 6.44
N TYR A 69 2.73 2.25 5.35
CA TYR A 69 2.48 3.47 4.60
C TYR A 69 1.80 4.54 5.46
N GLY A 70 0.72 4.19 6.16
CA GLY A 70 -0.01 5.10 7.03
C GLY A 70 0.86 5.64 8.17
N ALA A 71 1.63 4.75 8.82
CA ALA A 71 2.54 5.14 9.90
C ALA A 71 3.66 6.08 9.42
N SER A 72 4.22 5.83 8.23
CA SER A 72 5.20 6.73 7.61
C SER A 72 4.59 8.09 7.25
N ALA A 73 3.38 8.09 6.69
CA ALA A 73 2.64 9.32 6.39
C ALA A 73 2.31 10.16 7.64
N ALA A 74 2.06 9.50 8.78
CA ALA A 74 1.91 10.14 10.09
C ALA A 74 3.25 10.56 10.73
N GLY A 75 4.33 10.44 9.99
CA GLY A 75 5.65 10.84 10.43
C GLY A 75 6.32 9.84 11.38
N GLY A 76 5.92 8.56 11.47
CA GLY A 76 6.62 7.51 12.20
C GLY A 76 7.88 7.03 11.50
N ARG A 77 8.89 6.54 12.25
CA ARG A 77 9.92 5.63 11.73
C ARG A 77 9.29 4.25 11.65
N VAL A 78 9.41 3.59 10.50
CA VAL A 78 8.61 2.41 10.19
C VAL A 78 9.46 1.26 9.67
N PHE A 79 9.12 0.06 10.10
CA PHE A 79 9.81 -1.17 9.77
C PHE A 79 8.83 -2.24 9.29
N ASN A 80 9.28 -3.09 8.37
CA ASN A 80 8.55 -4.26 7.90
C ASN A 80 9.52 -5.39 7.54
N ALA A 81 9.02 -6.62 7.49
CA ALA A 81 9.74 -7.78 6.98
C ALA A 81 8.79 -8.69 6.21
N THR A 82 9.22 -9.18 5.04
CA THR A 82 8.42 -10.03 4.17
C THR A 82 9.27 -10.96 3.29
N SER A 83 8.63 -11.80 2.49
CA SER A 83 9.27 -12.78 1.61
C SER A 83 8.31 -13.23 0.50
N ALA A 84 8.82 -13.68 -0.64
CA ALA A 84 8.08 -14.44 -1.67
C ALA A 84 6.72 -13.85 -2.07
N ASN A 85 5.68 -14.68 -2.00
CA ASN A 85 4.31 -14.31 -2.35
C ASN A 85 3.75 -13.18 -1.47
N GLY A 86 4.25 -13.04 -0.22
CA GLY A 86 3.88 -11.92 0.64
C GLY A 86 4.38 -10.58 0.10
N LEU A 87 5.60 -10.54 -0.46
CA LEU A 87 6.10 -9.38 -1.16
C LEU A 87 5.24 -9.06 -2.40
N LEU A 88 4.88 -10.09 -3.18
CA LEU A 88 4.03 -9.91 -4.37
C LEU A 88 2.61 -9.49 -4.00
N TYR A 89 2.04 -10.03 -2.93
CA TYR A 89 0.73 -9.61 -2.44
C TYR A 89 0.71 -8.14 -2.02
N ALA A 90 1.80 -7.63 -1.48
CA ALA A 90 1.96 -6.23 -1.10
C ALA A 90 2.43 -5.32 -2.26
N LEU A 91 2.73 -5.86 -3.44
CA LEU A 91 3.40 -5.13 -4.53
C LEU A 91 2.64 -3.88 -5.00
N GLU A 92 1.31 -3.91 -4.97
CA GLU A 92 0.46 -2.75 -5.30
C GLU A 92 0.79 -1.51 -4.45
N GLN A 93 1.14 -1.72 -3.17
CA GLN A 93 1.41 -0.64 -2.23
C GLN A 93 2.79 0.02 -2.42
N PHE A 94 3.78 -0.70 -2.92
CA PHE A 94 5.16 -0.19 -2.98
C PHE A 94 5.36 1.02 -3.90
N PRO A 95 4.78 1.07 -5.13
CA PRO A 95 4.83 2.27 -5.96
C PRO A 95 4.08 3.48 -5.37
N VAL A 96 3.03 3.24 -4.57
CA VAL A 96 2.32 4.30 -3.85
C VAL A 96 3.24 4.93 -2.82
N GLN A 97 3.96 4.12 -2.07
CA GLN A 97 4.85 4.58 -1.01
C GLN A 97 6.05 5.38 -1.55
N SER A 98 6.72 4.88 -2.58
CA SER A 98 7.82 5.61 -3.23
C SER A 98 7.34 6.87 -3.95
N GLY A 99 6.20 6.80 -4.66
CA GLY A 99 5.60 7.94 -5.38
C GLY A 99 5.12 9.07 -4.47
N THR A 100 4.69 8.74 -3.24
CA THR A 100 4.33 9.73 -2.21
C THR A 100 5.47 10.08 -1.28
N ARG A 101 6.67 9.52 -1.50
CA ARG A 101 7.91 9.87 -0.82
C ARG A 101 7.89 9.54 0.69
N MET A 102 7.34 8.38 1.06
CA MET A 102 7.22 7.92 2.45
C MET A 102 8.37 6.98 2.83
N PRO A 103 9.35 7.44 3.66
CA PRO A 103 10.52 6.66 4.02
C PRO A 103 10.17 5.52 4.98
N MET A 104 10.81 4.37 4.80
CA MET A 104 10.79 3.24 5.72
C MET A 104 11.93 2.26 5.40
N VAL A 105 12.13 1.27 6.24
CA VAL A 105 12.98 0.12 5.95
C VAL A 105 12.14 -1.16 5.94
N MET A 106 12.34 -1.99 4.90
CA MET A 106 11.73 -3.30 4.78
C MET A 106 12.82 -4.35 4.57
N ASN A 107 12.82 -5.41 5.37
CA ASN A 107 13.70 -6.54 5.17
C ASN A 107 13.01 -7.58 4.26
N VAL A 108 13.77 -8.07 3.27
CA VAL A 108 13.31 -9.12 2.35
C VAL A 108 14.24 -10.31 2.51
N ALA A 109 13.79 -11.32 3.28
CA ALA A 109 14.47 -12.61 3.30
C ALA A 109 14.04 -13.39 2.06
N CYS A 110 14.86 -13.31 1.01
CA CYS A 110 14.50 -13.73 -0.35
C CYS A 110 14.11 -15.20 -0.44
N ARG A 111 12.98 -15.45 -1.06
CA ARG A 111 12.39 -16.78 -1.21
C ARG A 111 11.72 -16.92 -2.58
N THR A 112 11.76 -18.18 -3.11
CA THR A 112 11.08 -18.56 -4.35
C THR A 112 9.62 -18.12 -4.38
N VAL A 113 9.23 -17.39 -5.42
CA VAL A 113 7.83 -17.09 -5.71
C VAL A 113 7.12 -18.36 -6.16
N SER A 114 6.00 -18.67 -5.53
CA SER A 114 5.26 -19.91 -5.79
C SER A 114 4.77 -20.04 -7.22
N GLY A 115 4.96 -21.22 -7.75
CA GLY A 115 4.45 -21.69 -9.01
C GLY A 115 5.35 -22.80 -9.60
N PRO A 116 5.43 -23.99 -8.98
CA PRO A 116 4.73 -24.52 -7.79
C PRO A 116 5.19 -23.91 -6.46
N LEU A 117 4.49 -24.25 -5.35
CA LEU A 117 4.86 -23.82 -4.00
C LEU A 117 6.26 -24.32 -3.63
N CYS A 118 7.15 -23.39 -3.34
CA CYS A 118 8.47 -23.64 -2.78
C CYS A 118 8.73 -22.67 -1.64
N ILE A 119 9.25 -23.15 -0.49
CA ILE A 119 9.57 -22.33 0.66
C ILE A 119 11.05 -21.97 0.76
N LYS A 120 11.88 -22.50 -0.14
CA LYS A 120 13.33 -22.29 -0.12
C LYS A 120 13.74 -20.99 -0.81
N GLY A 121 15.00 -20.56 -0.59
CA GLY A 121 15.50 -19.27 -1.05
C GLY A 121 15.90 -19.25 -2.52
N ASP A 122 15.51 -18.22 -3.23
CA ASP A 122 16.10 -17.69 -4.46
C ASP A 122 15.80 -16.18 -4.54
N HIS A 123 16.04 -15.53 -5.67
CA HIS A 123 15.87 -14.08 -5.78
C HIS A 123 14.64 -13.68 -6.59
N SER A 124 13.73 -14.61 -6.88
CA SER A 124 12.57 -14.33 -7.73
C SER A 124 11.64 -13.25 -7.14
N ASP A 125 11.53 -13.14 -5.83
CA ASP A 125 10.69 -12.14 -5.16
C ASP A 125 11.27 -10.73 -5.21
N VAL A 126 12.51 -10.52 -4.79
CA VAL A 126 13.13 -9.19 -4.71
C VAL A 126 13.24 -8.50 -6.07
N MET A 127 13.35 -9.28 -7.16
CA MET A 127 13.46 -8.72 -8.50
C MET A 127 12.19 -7.98 -8.95
N TYR A 128 11.02 -8.26 -8.37
CA TYR A 128 9.81 -7.47 -8.61
C TYR A 128 9.89 -6.04 -8.04
N LEU A 129 10.79 -5.76 -7.10
CA LEU A 129 10.98 -4.42 -6.56
C LEU A 129 11.75 -3.48 -7.51
N LEU A 130 12.48 -4.00 -8.50
CA LEU A 130 13.37 -3.20 -9.36
C LEU A 130 12.69 -1.99 -10.00
N ASN A 131 11.38 -2.04 -10.26
CA ASN A 131 10.60 -1.01 -10.94
C ASN A 131 9.62 -0.26 -10.01
N THR A 132 9.73 -0.42 -8.69
CA THR A 132 8.80 0.18 -7.72
C THR A 132 9.24 1.54 -7.18
N GLY A 133 10.45 2.01 -7.54
CA GLY A 133 11.02 3.26 -7.02
C GLY A 133 11.58 3.13 -5.59
N TRP A 134 11.79 1.92 -5.11
CA TRP A 134 12.48 1.63 -3.86
C TRP A 134 13.99 1.58 -4.04
N ILE A 135 14.72 2.02 -3.04
CA ILE A 135 16.16 1.74 -2.94
C ILE A 135 16.31 0.28 -2.48
N ILE A 136 17.22 -0.46 -3.09
CA ILE A 136 17.40 -1.89 -2.78
C ILE A 136 18.87 -2.14 -2.45
N LEU A 137 19.12 -2.50 -1.19
CA LEU A 137 20.40 -2.95 -0.65
C LEU A 137 20.38 -4.48 -0.55
N PHE A 138 21.44 -5.17 -0.96
CA PHE A 138 21.52 -6.62 -0.93
C PHE A 138 22.70 -7.08 -0.07
N ALA A 139 22.41 -7.74 1.05
CA ALA A 139 23.42 -8.23 1.99
C ALA A 139 23.84 -9.67 1.65
N ASP A 140 25.13 -9.93 1.58
CA ASP A 140 25.72 -11.24 1.32
C ASP A 140 25.96 -12.06 2.59
N GLU A 141 25.90 -11.40 3.77
CA GLU A 141 26.16 -12.02 5.07
C GLU A 141 25.38 -11.30 6.20
N PRO A 142 25.20 -11.96 7.37
CA PRO A 142 24.48 -11.37 8.50
C PRO A 142 25.02 -10.02 8.99
N GLN A 143 26.36 -9.80 8.96
CA GLN A 143 26.94 -8.52 9.34
C GLN A 143 26.37 -7.37 8.50
N LYS A 144 26.29 -7.54 7.18
CA LYS A 144 25.74 -6.51 6.30
C LYS A 144 24.24 -6.32 6.46
N VAL A 145 23.49 -7.34 6.89
CA VAL A 145 22.07 -7.16 7.26
C VAL A 145 21.92 -6.15 8.37
N TYR A 146 22.74 -6.26 9.43
CA TYR A 146 22.79 -5.28 10.52
C TYR A 146 23.18 -3.89 10.01
N ASP A 147 24.29 -3.79 9.30
CA ASP A 147 24.87 -2.53 8.83
C ASP A 147 23.89 -1.80 7.88
N PHE A 148 23.28 -2.54 6.96
CA PHE A 148 22.34 -1.97 5.98
C PHE A 148 20.99 -1.57 6.58
N ASN A 149 20.54 -2.16 7.68
CA ASN A 149 19.36 -1.67 8.38
C ASN A 149 19.58 -0.28 8.99
N LEU A 150 20.75 -0.04 9.60
CA LEU A 150 21.11 1.27 10.18
C LEU A 150 21.30 2.33 9.07
N LEU A 151 22.12 2.00 8.08
CA LEU A 151 22.38 2.87 6.93
C LEU A 151 21.12 3.12 6.12
N GLY A 152 20.30 2.08 5.92
CA GLY A 152 19.08 2.13 5.14
C GLY A 152 18.06 3.13 5.69
N LEU A 153 17.86 3.18 7.02
CA LEU A 153 16.97 4.17 7.61
C LEU A 153 17.50 5.60 7.43
N LYS A 154 18.79 5.81 7.70
CA LYS A 154 19.42 7.12 7.50
C LYS A 154 19.29 7.59 6.07
N LEU A 155 19.54 6.69 5.09
CA LEU A 155 19.39 6.99 3.67
C LEU A 155 17.91 7.26 3.31
N ALA A 156 16.99 6.41 3.80
CA ALA A 156 15.56 6.56 3.52
C ALA A 156 15.04 7.94 3.96
N GLU A 157 15.41 8.39 5.16
CA GLU A 157 15.01 9.69 5.67
C GLU A 157 15.70 10.85 4.90
N ALA A 158 17.00 10.70 4.56
CA ALA A 158 17.76 11.74 3.86
C ALA A 158 17.21 12.04 2.46
N VAL A 159 16.74 11.02 1.75
CA VAL A 159 16.25 11.18 0.36
C VAL A 159 14.75 11.04 0.22
N ARG A 160 14.04 10.75 1.31
CA ARG A 160 12.59 10.54 1.34
C ARG A 160 12.15 9.45 0.36
N LEU A 161 12.80 8.28 0.45
CA LEU A 161 12.44 7.08 -0.31
C LEU A 161 12.46 5.86 0.62
N PRO A 162 11.60 4.87 0.37
CA PRO A 162 11.67 3.60 1.09
C PRO A 162 12.90 2.78 0.67
N VAL A 163 13.45 2.02 1.62
CA VAL A 163 14.62 1.16 1.42
C VAL A 163 14.24 -0.29 1.71
N ALA A 164 14.56 -1.20 0.80
CA ALA A 164 14.55 -2.63 1.01
C ALA A 164 15.97 -3.12 1.34
N VAL A 165 16.12 -3.89 2.41
CA VAL A 165 17.33 -4.64 2.77
C VAL A 165 17.04 -6.10 2.46
N ALA A 166 17.56 -6.58 1.34
CA ALA A 166 17.38 -7.93 0.85
C ALA A 166 18.57 -8.83 1.23
N PHE A 167 18.31 -10.10 1.47
CA PHE A 167 19.32 -11.11 1.75
C PHE A 167 18.79 -12.51 1.52
N ASP A 168 19.70 -13.48 1.30
CA ASP A 168 19.31 -14.85 0.99
C ASP A 168 18.52 -15.51 2.11
N GLY A 169 17.30 -15.95 1.79
CA GLY A 169 16.49 -16.77 2.66
C GLY A 169 17.17 -18.11 2.96
N PHE A 170 17.08 -18.57 4.21
CA PHE A 170 17.71 -19.76 4.79
C PHE A 170 19.24 -19.67 4.90
N PHE A 171 19.96 -19.19 3.90
CA PHE A 171 21.42 -19.03 3.98
C PHE A 171 21.79 -17.86 4.89
N THR A 172 21.62 -16.63 4.46
CA THR A 172 21.92 -15.45 5.31
C THR A 172 20.91 -15.29 6.44
N SER A 173 19.62 -15.58 6.20
CA SER A 173 18.56 -15.34 7.18
C SER A 173 18.61 -16.25 8.42
N HIS A 174 19.17 -17.46 8.32
CA HIS A 174 19.16 -18.47 9.39
C HIS A 174 20.55 -18.95 9.83
N GLN A 175 21.59 -18.81 9.01
CA GLN A 175 22.94 -19.21 9.40
C GLN A 175 23.56 -18.20 10.35
N LYS A 176 23.96 -18.65 11.51
CA LYS A 176 24.62 -17.84 12.51
C LYS A 176 26.09 -17.61 12.17
N ARG A 177 26.51 -16.37 12.22
CA ARG A 177 27.91 -15.97 12.04
C ARG A 177 28.36 -15.02 13.16
N LYS A 178 29.67 -14.91 13.34
CA LYS A 178 30.26 -13.91 14.23
C LYS A 178 30.08 -12.51 13.63
N CYS A 179 29.38 -11.63 14.33
CA CYS A 179 29.09 -10.26 13.92
C CYS A 179 29.46 -9.25 15.00
N LEU A 180 29.71 -8.02 14.58
CA LEU A 180 30.00 -6.89 15.45
C LEU A 180 28.83 -5.91 15.43
N VAL A 181 28.23 -5.64 16.57
CA VAL A 181 27.11 -4.69 16.72
C VAL A 181 27.49 -3.60 17.70
N PHE A 182 26.93 -2.41 17.56
CA PHE A 182 27.17 -1.34 18.55
C PHE A 182 26.66 -1.77 19.91
N GLU A 183 27.46 -1.51 20.96
CA GLU A 183 27.11 -1.90 22.31
C GLU A 183 26.01 -1.03 22.91
N ASN A 184 25.99 0.27 22.55
CA ASN A 184 25.07 1.25 23.07
C ASN A 184 24.08 1.71 21.97
N ASP A 185 22.79 1.68 22.28
CA ASP A 185 21.71 2.14 21.37
C ASP A 185 21.83 3.66 21.09
N ASP A 186 22.37 4.46 22.02
CA ASP A 186 22.64 5.90 21.82
C ASP A 186 23.59 6.16 20.64
N THR A 187 24.50 5.24 20.35
CA THR A 187 25.38 5.33 19.19
C THR A 187 24.58 5.25 17.90
N VAL A 188 23.61 4.33 17.85
CA VAL A 188 22.71 4.17 16.71
C VAL A 188 21.81 5.40 16.56
N THR A 189 21.24 5.91 17.65
CA THR A 189 20.42 7.12 17.66
C THR A 189 21.19 8.34 17.13
N ARG A 190 22.44 8.55 17.60
CA ARG A 190 23.30 9.64 17.10
C ARG A 190 23.66 9.48 15.64
N TYR A 191 23.94 8.25 15.18
CA TYR A 191 24.28 7.98 13.77
C TYR A 191 23.11 8.28 12.85
N ILE A 192 21.91 7.80 13.18
CA ILE A 192 20.72 8.05 12.36
C ILE A 192 20.35 9.53 12.40
N GLY A 193 20.53 10.18 13.55
CA GLY A 193 20.22 11.58 13.78
C GLY A 193 18.76 11.81 14.16
N GLU A 194 18.46 13.09 14.42
CA GLU A 194 17.10 13.52 14.69
C GLU A 194 16.23 13.29 13.47
N LYS A 195 15.01 12.84 13.72
CA LYS A 195 14.01 12.70 12.68
C LYS A 195 13.69 14.07 12.10
N LEU A 196 13.52 14.15 10.78
CA LEU A 196 13.03 15.34 10.11
C LEU A 196 11.62 15.62 10.59
N SER A 197 11.45 16.61 11.46
CA SER A 197 10.14 17.11 11.88
C SER A 197 9.62 18.14 10.86
N CYS A 198 8.30 18.30 10.78
CA CYS A 198 7.67 19.37 10.01
C CYS A 198 8.07 20.78 10.50
N ASP A 199 8.58 20.90 11.73
CA ASP A 199 9.07 22.17 12.31
C ASP A 199 10.50 22.53 11.86
N ASN A 200 11.16 21.66 11.09
CA ASN A 200 12.47 21.98 10.53
C ASN A 200 12.31 23.10 9.50
N PRO A 201 12.90 24.32 9.70
CA PRO A 201 12.74 25.44 8.79
C PRO A 201 13.20 25.13 7.35
N LYS A 202 14.08 24.14 7.15
CA LYS A 202 14.45 23.65 5.82
C LYS A 202 13.32 22.88 5.13
N VAL A 203 12.38 22.33 5.88
CA VAL A 203 11.21 21.60 5.40
C VAL A 203 10.01 22.54 5.20
N SER A 204 9.79 23.49 6.14
CA SER A 204 8.68 24.44 6.08
C SER A 204 8.80 25.47 4.96
N ALA A 205 10.03 25.85 4.57
CA ALA A 205 10.27 26.82 3.50
C ALA A 205 9.81 26.33 2.11
N PHE A 206 9.60 25.01 1.92
CA PHE A 206 9.25 24.42 0.63
C PHE A 206 7.77 24.05 0.46
N ALA A 207 6.97 24.06 1.51
CA ALA A 207 5.54 23.75 1.42
C ALA A 207 4.73 24.78 0.62
N GLY A 208 5.34 25.87 0.20
CA GLY A 208 4.66 27.03 -0.38
C GLY A 208 4.97 27.41 -1.83
N THR A 209 5.96 26.82 -2.46
CA THR A 209 6.31 27.21 -3.85
C THR A 209 6.32 25.99 -4.76
N GLY A 210 5.36 25.86 -5.65
CA GLY A 210 5.32 24.85 -6.72
C GLY A 210 6.39 25.00 -7.79
N THR A 211 7.55 25.60 -7.46
CA THR A 211 8.70 25.75 -8.35
C THR A 211 9.86 24.92 -7.82
N CYS A 212 10.42 24.06 -8.67
CA CYS A 212 11.72 23.41 -8.44
C CYS A 212 12.73 24.47 -7.97
N GLY A 213 13.13 24.42 -6.71
CA GLY A 213 14.30 25.13 -6.21
C GLY A 213 15.56 24.64 -6.91
N ALA A 214 16.64 25.40 -6.81
CA ALA A 214 17.94 25.10 -7.43
C ALA A 214 18.38 23.67 -7.14
N ALA A 215 19.00 23.03 -8.11
CA ALA A 215 19.42 21.63 -8.13
C ALA A 215 20.02 21.17 -6.78
N GLY A 216 19.32 20.32 -6.05
CA GLY A 216 19.79 19.66 -4.84
C GLY A 216 18.84 19.64 -3.63
N GLU A 217 17.82 20.46 -3.57
CA GLU A 217 16.88 20.46 -2.45
C GLU A 217 15.51 19.89 -2.88
N LEU A 218 15.16 18.74 -2.28
CA LEU A 218 13.90 18.07 -2.60
C LEU A 218 12.72 18.71 -1.86
N PRO A 219 11.67 19.18 -2.55
CA PRO A 219 10.62 20.01 -1.98
C PRO A 219 9.58 19.28 -1.13
N TYR A 220 9.75 18.01 -0.78
CA TYR A 220 8.69 17.22 -0.15
C TYR A 220 9.11 16.52 1.13
N ALA A 221 8.70 17.07 2.25
CA ALA A 221 8.63 16.37 3.51
C ALA A 221 7.27 16.64 4.18
N SER A 222 6.19 16.45 3.44
CA SER A 222 4.87 16.54 4.01
C SER A 222 4.55 15.26 4.77
N VAL A 223 4.26 15.42 6.04
CA VAL A 223 3.64 14.39 6.90
C VAL A 223 2.30 14.92 7.35
N LEU A 224 1.41 14.04 7.80
CA LEU A 224 0.14 14.44 8.37
C LEU A 224 0.39 15.27 9.64
N ASP A 225 -0.08 16.49 9.63
CA ASP A 225 0.07 17.45 10.73
C ASP A 225 -1.25 18.18 10.96
N LEU A 226 -1.66 18.30 12.22
CA LEU A 226 -2.89 18.98 12.61
C LEU A 226 -2.75 20.50 12.53
N ALA A 227 -1.55 21.02 12.80
CA ALA A 227 -1.27 22.47 12.72
C ALA A 227 -1.14 22.95 11.27
N HIS A 228 -0.64 22.09 10.38
CA HIS A 228 -0.42 22.38 8.97
C HIS A 228 -1.06 21.27 8.11
N PRO A 229 -2.38 21.26 7.96
CA PRO A 229 -3.08 20.21 7.23
C PRO A 229 -2.62 20.10 5.79
N VAL A 230 -2.26 18.87 5.38
CA VAL A 230 -1.85 18.52 4.02
C VAL A 230 -2.69 17.37 3.47
N SER A 231 -2.78 17.30 2.15
CA SER A 231 -3.37 16.16 1.44
C SER A 231 -2.27 15.34 0.79
N ILE A 232 -2.13 14.08 1.18
CA ILE A 232 -1.15 13.13 0.66
C ILE A 232 -1.86 12.14 -0.26
N GLY A 233 -1.28 11.86 -1.44
CA GLY A 233 -1.82 10.90 -2.41
C GLY A 233 -3.03 11.42 -3.18
N SER A 234 -3.14 12.72 -3.43
CA SER A 234 -4.19 13.34 -4.22
C SER A 234 -4.32 12.72 -5.61
N TYR A 235 -5.54 12.71 -6.16
CA TYR A 235 -5.79 12.30 -7.54
C TYR A 235 -5.04 13.21 -8.52
N MET A 236 -4.23 12.62 -9.39
CA MET A 236 -3.32 13.34 -10.27
C MET A 236 -3.37 12.76 -11.68
N ASN A 237 -3.54 13.63 -12.67
CA ASN A 237 -3.54 13.33 -14.09
C ASN A 237 -2.41 14.08 -14.82
N GLU A 238 -2.50 14.16 -16.13
CA GLU A 238 -1.67 15.06 -16.92
C GLU A 238 -1.99 16.54 -16.61
N PRO A 239 -0.97 17.41 -16.56
CA PRO A 239 0.45 17.15 -16.83
C PRO A 239 1.24 16.71 -15.59
N ASP A 240 0.64 16.49 -14.48
CA ASP A 240 1.29 16.42 -13.17
C ASP A 240 1.96 15.08 -12.86
N VAL A 241 1.43 13.94 -13.37
CA VAL A 241 1.99 12.60 -13.10
C VAL A 241 3.44 12.50 -13.59
N ILE A 242 3.78 13.06 -14.76
CA ILE A 242 5.16 13.02 -15.26
C ILE A 242 6.12 13.78 -14.34
N ASN A 243 5.67 14.91 -13.76
CA ASN A 243 6.46 15.69 -12.81
C ASN A 243 6.72 14.91 -11.51
N ASN A 244 5.70 14.20 -11.01
CA ASN A 244 5.85 13.33 -9.84
C ASN A 244 6.87 12.21 -10.11
N ARG A 245 6.81 11.56 -11.27
CA ARG A 245 7.75 10.49 -11.66
C ARG A 245 9.17 11.03 -11.86
N TYR A 246 9.31 12.21 -12.43
CA TYR A 246 10.61 12.86 -12.58
C TYR A 246 11.25 13.20 -11.22
N GLN A 247 10.45 13.68 -10.26
CA GLN A 247 10.94 13.92 -8.90
C GLN A 247 11.37 12.63 -8.19
N LEU A 248 10.68 11.52 -8.42
CA LEU A 248 11.10 10.20 -7.93
C LEU A 248 12.46 9.80 -8.53
N HIS A 249 12.65 10.02 -9.84
CA HIS A 249 13.92 9.79 -10.51
C HIS A 249 15.05 10.63 -9.91
N LEU A 250 14.84 11.94 -9.71
CA LEU A 250 15.82 12.82 -9.07
C LEU A 250 16.17 12.39 -7.65
N ALA A 251 15.20 11.89 -6.89
CA ALA A 251 15.46 11.36 -5.56
C ALA A 251 16.32 10.09 -5.58
N MET A 252 16.14 9.23 -6.59
CA MET A 252 16.97 8.05 -6.78
C MET A 252 18.41 8.42 -7.16
N GLU A 253 18.60 9.46 -8.01
CA GLU A 253 19.94 10.01 -8.31
C GLU A 253 20.57 10.66 -7.06
N THR A 254 19.77 11.34 -6.24
CA THR A 254 20.25 11.86 -4.94
C THR A 254 20.71 10.73 -4.00
N ALA A 255 19.98 9.61 -3.96
CA ALA A 255 20.39 8.43 -3.20
C ALA A 255 21.74 7.89 -3.68
N ARG A 256 21.94 7.82 -5.01
CA ARG A 256 23.23 7.41 -5.59
C ARG A 256 24.40 8.26 -5.09
N ASN A 257 24.21 9.57 -5.03
CA ASN A 257 25.26 10.51 -4.63
C ASN A 257 25.49 10.50 -3.11
N LYS A 258 24.44 10.19 -2.33
CA LYS A 258 24.51 10.13 -0.87
C LYS A 258 25.16 8.86 -0.33
N LEU A 259 25.03 7.74 -1.01
CA LEU A 259 25.53 6.44 -0.56
C LEU A 259 27.03 6.46 -0.22
N PRO A 260 27.96 6.98 -1.06
CA PRO A 260 29.38 7.03 -0.72
C PRO A 260 29.69 7.88 0.51
N GLU A 261 28.96 8.98 0.71
CA GLU A 261 29.10 9.82 1.90
C GLU A 261 28.71 9.04 3.17
N LEU A 262 27.57 8.35 3.13
CA LEU A 262 27.06 7.54 4.24
C LEU A 262 27.94 6.32 4.52
N PHE A 263 28.53 5.69 3.50
CA PHE A 263 29.51 4.62 3.66
C PHE A 263 30.76 5.11 4.39
N THR A 264 31.28 6.27 4.02
CA THR A 264 32.44 6.88 4.68
C THR A 264 32.14 7.23 6.15
N GLU A 265 30.96 7.81 6.42
CA GLU A 265 30.52 8.10 7.78
C GLU A 265 30.37 6.82 8.61
N TYR A 266 29.77 5.78 8.04
CA TYR A 266 29.57 4.51 8.71
C TYR A 266 30.90 3.79 8.98
N ALA A 267 31.84 3.84 8.03
CA ALA A 267 33.17 3.27 8.21
C ALA A 267 33.94 3.97 9.33
N ALA A 268 33.85 5.28 9.45
CA ALA A 268 34.46 6.03 10.55
C ALA A 268 33.89 5.62 11.93
N LEU A 269 32.58 5.28 11.97
CA LEU A 269 31.90 4.88 13.18
C LEU A 269 32.19 3.42 13.57
N SER A 270 32.07 2.51 12.58
CA SER A 270 32.06 1.05 12.77
C SER A 270 33.43 0.40 12.53
N GLY A 271 34.31 1.05 11.77
CA GLY A 271 35.55 0.45 11.25
C GLY A 271 35.33 -0.54 10.10
N ARG A 272 34.10 -0.63 9.55
CA ARG A 272 33.77 -1.50 8.42
C ARG A 272 33.54 -0.69 7.17
N GLU A 273 34.26 -1.02 6.11
CA GLU A 273 34.09 -0.41 4.81
C GLU A 273 32.86 -1.01 4.10
N LEU A 274 31.99 -0.13 3.58
CA LEU A 274 30.85 -0.47 2.73
C LEU A 274 31.07 0.11 1.35
N SER A 275 30.50 -0.53 0.34
CA SER A 275 30.61 -0.12 -1.07
C SER A 275 29.34 -0.45 -1.85
N LEU A 276 29.23 0.10 -3.06
CA LEU A 276 28.09 -0.21 -3.95
C LEU A 276 28.19 -1.62 -4.56
N CYS A 277 29.42 -2.11 -4.77
CA CYS A 277 29.73 -3.41 -5.36
C CYS A 277 30.81 -4.10 -4.51
N GLY A 278 30.78 -5.44 -4.48
CA GLY A 278 31.89 -6.25 -4.03
C GLY A 278 32.69 -6.77 -5.22
N ALA A 279 34.03 -6.77 -5.10
CA ALA A 279 34.90 -7.33 -6.10
C ALA A 279 36.10 -8.04 -5.43
N TYR A 280 36.49 -9.17 -5.97
CA TYR A 280 37.60 -9.95 -5.46
C TYR A 280 38.50 -10.41 -6.63
N ARG A 281 39.78 -10.05 -6.58
CA ARG A 281 40.80 -10.33 -7.60
C ARG A 281 40.36 -9.96 -9.03
N HIS A 282 39.70 -8.81 -9.20
CA HIS A 282 39.13 -8.37 -10.46
C HIS A 282 40.08 -7.54 -11.30
N GLU A 283 41.12 -6.98 -10.72
CA GLU A 283 41.97 -5.95 -11.32
C GLU A 283 42.70 -6.44 -12.58
N ASP A 284 43.11 -7.70 -12.60
CA ASP A 284 43.81 -8.36 -13.72
C ASP A 284 42.99 -9.55 -14.27
N ALA A 285 41.70 -9.65 -13.90
CA ALA A 285 40.88 -10.78 -14.30
C ALA A 285 40.45 -10.68 -15.78
N GLU A 286 40.74 -11.73 -16.54
CA GLU A 286 40.23 -11.92 -17.90
C GLU A 286 38.82 -12.51 -17.90
N VAL A 287 38.48 -13.29 -16.88
CA VAL A 287 37.15 -13.89 -16.68
C VAL A 287 36.59 -13.50 -15.31
N LEU A 288 35.36 -13.01 -15.30
CA LEU A 288 34.63 -12.68 -14.08
C LEU A 288 33.38 -13.55 -13.93
N LEU A 289 33.16 -14.00 -12.70
CA LEU A 289 31.86 -14.53 -12.29
C LEU A 289 31.10 -13.44 -11.56
N PHE A 290 29.85 -13.22 -11.90
CA PHE A 290 28.92 -12.37 -11.20
C PHE A 290 27.89 -13.22 -10.46
N VAL A 291 27.77 -13.01 -9.15
CA VAL A 291 26.77 -13.65 -8.29
C VAL A 291 26.24 -12.66 -7.27
N LEU A 292 25.02 -12.85 -6.78
CA LEU A 292 24.46 -12.07 -5.66
C LEU A 292 24.45 -12.89 -4.36
N GLY A 293 24.46 -12.15 -3.25
CA GLY A 293 24.23 -12.70 -1.92
C GLY A 293 25.31 -13.64 -1.44
N SER A 294 24.91 -14.66 -0.68
CA SER A 294 25.81 -15.59 0.00
C SER A 294 26.71 -16.39 -0.94
N SER A 295 26.32 -16.57 -2.18
CA SER A 295 27.11 -17.24 -3.21
C SER A 295 28.44 -16.53 -3.51
N TYR A 296 28.56 -15.24 -3.18
CA TYR A 296 29.77 -14.46 -3.41
C TYR A 296 30.98 -15.03 -2.64
N HIS A 297 30.80 -15.42 -1.39
CA HIS A 297 31.88 -16.00 -0.57
C HIS A 297 32.35 -17.36 -1.10
N THR A 298 31.43 -18.22 -1.54
CA THR A 298 31.76 -19.50 -2.19
C THR A 298 32.52 -19.29 -3.50
N ALA A 299 32.12 -18.30 -4.29
CA ALA A 299 32.79 -17.97 -5.53
C ALA A 299 34.22 -17.40 -5.31
N MET A 300 34.47 -16.67 -4.19
CA MET A 300 35.84 -16.24 -3.83
C MET A 300 36.78 -17.41 -3.61
N GLU A 301 36.33 -18.47 -2.94
CA GLU A 301 37.13 -19.69 -2.74
C GLU A 301 37.45 -20.38 -4.07
N ALA A 302 36.47 -20.43 -5.01
CA ALA A 302 36.71 -20.96 -6.34
C ALA A 302 37.75 -20.12 -7.14
N VAL A 303 37.69 -18.78 -7.00
CA VAL A 303 38.68 -17.88 -7.59
C VAL A 303 40.06 -18.19 -7.05
N ASP A 304 40.21 -18.40 -5.74
CA ASP A 304 41.51 -18.74 -5.14
C ASP A 304 42.08 -20.08 -5.66
N CYS A 305 41.20 -21.06 -5.95
CA CYS A 305 41.61 -22.32 -6.59
C CYS A 305 42.12 -22.08 -8.01
N LEU A 306 41.37 -21.36 -8.83
CA LEU A 306 41.72 -21.04 -10.21
C LEU A 306 42.99 -20.21 -10.34
N ARG A 307 43.21 -19.27 -9.44
CA ARG A 307 44.42 -18.44 -9.40
C ARG A 307 45.68 -19.25 -9.07
N LYS A 308 45.59 -20.31 -8.24
CA LYS A 308 46.68 -21.26 -8.01
C LYS A 308 47.06 -22.01 -9.29
N ASP A 309 46.09 -22.28 -10.15
CA ASP A 309 46.28 -22.96 -11.43
C ASP A 309 46.65 -21.97 -12.56
N GLY A 310 46.88 -20.69 -12.24
CA GLY A 310 47.33 -19.65 -13.17
C GLY A 310 46.23 -19.02 -14.02
N VAL A 311 44.95 -19.26 -13.71
CA VAL A 311 43.82 -18.66 -14.42
C VAL A 311 43.56 -17.26 -13.88
N ALA A 312 43.48 -16.25 -14.76
CA ALA A 312 43.17 -14.87 -14.41
C ALA A 312 41.66 -14.69 -14.16
N ALA A 313 41.15 -15.31 -13.05
CA ALA A 313 39.75 -15.27 -12.64
C ALA A 313 39.51 -14.25 -11.53
N GLY A 314 38.29 -13.70 -11.50
CA GLY A 314 37.81 -12.83 -10.41
C GLY A 314 36.32 -13.00 -10.23
N VAL A 315 35.78 -12.45 -9.14
CA VAL A 315 34.34 -12.45 -8.87
C VAL A 315 33.85 -11.07 -8.44
N ILE A 316 32.66 -10.71 -8.88
CA ILE A 316 31.97 -9.47 -8.52
C ILE A 316 30.55 -9.73 -8.03
N THR A 317 30.07 -8.84 -7.15
CA THR A 317 28.70 -8.84 -6.65
C THR A 317 28.17 -7.41 -6.49
N LEU A 318 26.87 -7.26 -6.27
CA LEU A 318 26.25 -5.98 -5.94
C LEU A 318 25.77 -5.96 -4.51
N TYR A 319 26.01 -4.84 -3.83
CA TYR A 319 25.41 -4.50 -2.54
C TYR A 319 24.28 -3.48 -2.69
N VAL A 320 24.19 -2.82 -3.83
CA VAL A 320 23.12 -1.88 -4.18
C VAL A 320 22.53 -2.25 -5.54
N LEU A 321 21.30 -2.71 -5.57
CA LEU A 321 20.59 -3.04 -6.82
C LEU A 321 19.85 -1.82 -7.39
N ARG A 322 19.41 -0.90 -6.50
CA ARG A 322 18.81 0.40 -6.85
C ARG A 322 19.26 1.46 -5.84
N PRO A 323 19.83 2.58 -6.33
CA PRO A 323 20.16 2.92 -7.71
C PRO A 323 21.26 2.02 -8.29
N PHE A 324 21.11 1.56 -9.54
CA PHE A 324 22.01 0.58 -10.16
C PHE A 324 23.41 1.19 -10.39
N PRO A 325 24.50 0.57 -9.92
CA PRO A 325 25.85 1.14 -9.93
C PRO A 325 26.60 0.94 -11.29
N ALA A 326 26.00 1.38 -12.39
CA ALA A 326 26.52 1.15 -13.73
C ALA A 326 27.92 1.77 -13.96
N LYS A 327 28.26 2.88 -13.30
CA LYS A 327 29.57 3.52 -13.44
C LYS A 327 30.66 2.67 -12.80
N GLU A 328 30.40 2.19 -11.59
CA GLU A 328 31.29 1.35 -10.81
C GLU A 328 31.55 0.03 -11.52
N LEU A 329 30.49 -0.60 -12.04
CA LEU A 329 30.59 -1.84 -12.80
C LEU A 329 31.46 -1.69 -14.07
N ARG A 330 31.36 -0.58 -14.79
CA ARG A 330 32.26 -0.32 -15.94
C ARG A 330 33.74 -0.29 -15.53
N VAL A 331 34.03 0.24 -14.36
CA VAL A 331 35.42 0.26 -13.82
C VAL A 331 35.85 -1.14 -13.41
N LEU A 332 35.01 -1.87 -12.66
CA LEU A 332 35.32 -3.21 -12.17
C LEU A 332 35.48 -4.24 -13.29
N CYS A 333 34.73 -4.10 -14.37
CA CYS A 333 34.70 -5.04 -15.49
C CYS A 333 35.61 -4.66 -16.67
N HIS A 334 36.41 -3.59 -16.53
CA HIS A 334 37.17 -2.98 -17.64
C HIS A 334 38.14 -3.98 -18.33
N ASN A 335 38.79 -4.85 -17.59
CA ASN A 335 39.79 -5.77 -18.08
C ASN A 335 39.19 -7.16 -18.45
N ALA A 336 37.97 -7.43 -18.11
CA ALA A 336 37.36 -8.73 -18.38
C ALA A 336 37.00 -8.89 -19.85
N SER A 337 37.41 -10.00 -20.46
CA SER A 337 36.97 -10.42 -21.78
C SER A 337 35.65 -11.17 -21.75
N THR A 338 35.40 -11.92 -20.66
CA THR A 338 34.17 -12.68 -20.45
C THR A 338 33.63 -12.47 -19.02
N ILE A 339 32.34 -12.30 -18.92
CA ILE A 339 31.61 -12.26 -17.63
C ILE A 339 30.50 -13.30 -17.70
N LEU A 340 30.51 -14.27 -16.79
CA LEU A 340 29.38 -15.17 -16.59
C LEU A 340 28.54 -14.59 -15.44
N VAL A 341 27.30 -14.26 -15.73
CA VAL A 341 26.33 -13.80 -14.76
C VAL A 341 25.48 -14.99 -14.33
N ALA A 342 25.57 -15.37 -13.06
CA ALA A 342 24.75 -16.41 -12.49
C ALA A 342 23.62 -15.76 -11.67
N ASP A 343 22.40 -15.89 -12.16
CA ASP A 343 21.18 -15.36 -11.55
C ASP A 343 20.40 -16.46 -10.83
N ARG A 344 19.91 -16.19 -9.63
CA ARG A 344 18.95 -17.07 -8.92
C ARG A 344 17.50 -16.68 -9.24
N GLN A 345 17.24 -16.25 -10.47
CA GLN A 345 15.94 -15.87 -11.00
C GLN A 345 16.00 -15.81 -12.53
N ASP A 346 14.97 -16.26 -13.21
CA ASP A 346 14.81 -16.11 -14.67
C ASP A 346 13.79 -15.02 -15.01
N SER A 347 14.12 -14.21 -16.02
CA SER A 347 13.21 -13.22 -16.60
C SER A 347 12.41 -13.77 -17.78
N TYR A 348 12.10 -15.04 -17.76
CA TYR A 348 11.34 -15.83 -18.72
C TYR A 348 11.17 -15.22 -20.12
N GLY A 349 11.91 -15.76 -21.10
CA GLY A 349 11.88 -15.30 -22.48
C GLY A 349 12.77 -14.12 -22.80
N ALA A 350 13.49 -13.55 -21.82
CA ALA A 350 14.41 -12.42 -22.02
C ALA A 350 15.89 -12.85 -22.25
N GLY A 351 16.18 -14.15 -22.20
CA GLY A 351 17.53 -14.69 -22.42
C GLY A 351 18.49 -14.41 -21.27
N GLY A 352 17.99 -14.44 -20.03
CA GLY A 352 18.75 -14.27 -18.80
C GLY A 352 17.92 -13.81 -17.62
N GLY A 353 18.52 -13.84 -16.43
CA GLY A 353 17.95 -13.23 -15.23
C GLY A 353 18.09 -11.71 -15.24
N ASN A 354 17.47 -11.04 -14.27
CA ASN A 354 17.46 -9.58 -14.20
C ASN A 354 18.87 -8.97 -14.13
N MET A 355 19.79 -9.57 -13.39
CA MET A 355 21.15 -9.02 -13.28
C MET A 355 21.92 -9.17 -14.57
N SER A 356 21.74 -10.27 -15.31
CA SER A 356 22.30 -10.42 -16.67
C SER A 356 21.84 -9.30 -17.59
N LEU A 357 20.56 -8.94 -17.57
CA LEU A 357 20.00 -7.89 -18.42
C LEU A 357 20.53 -6.51 -18.03
N GLU A 358 20.60 -6.20 -16.74
CA GLU A 358 21.11 -4.96 -16.19
C GLU A 358 22.62 -4.78 -16.51
N LEU A 359 23.44 -5.84 -16.34
CA LEU A 359 24.85 -5.81 -16.67
C LEU A 359 25.07 -5.60 -18.19
N LYS A 360 24.34 -6.32 -19.03
CA LYS A 360 24.39 -6.12 -20.49
C LYS A 360 24.14 -4.66 -20.86
N ALA A 361 23.10 -4.06 -20.28
CA ALA A 361 22.77 -2.65 -20.49
C ALA A 361 23.87 -1.71 -19.97
N ALA A 362 24.38 -1.94 -18.76
CA ALA A 362 25.38 -1.10 -18.13
C ALA A 362 26.72 -1.11 -18.86
N LEU A 363 27.14 -2.28 -19.37
CA LEU A 363 28.44 -2.48 -20.00
C LEU A 363 28.42 -2.23 -21.53
N SER A 364 27.25 -2.09 -22.16
CA SER A 364 27.10 -1.89 -23.61
C SER A 364 27.83 -0.65 -24.16
N SER A 365 28.08 0.35 -23.30
CA SER A 365 28.77 1.59 -23.67
C SER A 365 30.30 1.51 -23.52
N LEU A 366 30.88 0.39 -23.11
CA LEU A 366 32.32 0.21 -23.10
C LEU A 366 32.88 0.15 -24.52
N PRO A 367 34.10 0.64 -24.78
CA PRO A 367 34.71 0.54 -26.10
C PRO A 367 34.88 -0.88 -26.58
N HIS A 368 35.16 -1.80 -25.68
CA HIS A 368 35.29 -3.25 -25.90
C HIS A 368 34.41 -3.95 -24.86
N PRO A 369 33.09 -4.13 -25.15
CA PRO A 369 32.21 -4.82 -24.18
C PRO A 369 32.62 -6.28 -24.00
N PRO A 370 32.67 -6.81 -22.77
CA PRO A 370 32.96 -8.22 -22.53
C PRO A 370 31.85 -9.11 -23.12
N ARG A 371 32.21 -10.38 -23.42
CA ARG A 371 31.23 -11.43 -23.71
C ARG A 371 30.46 -11.70 -22.42
N ILE A 372 29.13 -11.53 -22.42
CA ILE A 372 28.29 -11.80 -21.26
C ILE A 372 27.49 -13.09 -21.46
N LEU A 373 27.77 -14.09 -20.62
CA LEU A 373 27.02 -15.33 -20.52
C LEU A 373 26.03 -15.25 -19.36
N SER A 374 24.84 -15.78 -19.52
CA SER A 374 23.83 -15.84 -18.47
C SER A 374 23.57 -17.30 -18.06
N ARG A 375 23.57 -17.55 -16.76
CA ARG A 375 23.20 -18.85 -16.18
C ARG A 375 22.14 -18.64 -15.10
N ILE A 376 21.07 -19.41 -15.21
CA ILE A 376 20.09 -19.52 -14.14
C ILE A 376 20.50 -20.68 -13.25
N TYR A 377 20.69 -20.43 -11.94
CA TYR A 377 21.17 -21.44 -11.01
C TYR A 377 20.47 -21.35 -9.66
N GLY A 378 20.58 -22.38 -8.84
CA GLY A 378 20.25 -22.34 -7.41
C GLY A 378 18.79 -22.05 -7.09
N LEU A 379 17.86 -22.20 -8.07
CA LEU A 379 16.44 -22.00 -7.87
C LEU A 379 15.89 -22.96 -6.81
N GLY A 380 14.88 -22.51 -6.06
CA GLY A 380 14.26 -23.34 -5.03
C GLY A 380 15.21 -23.73 -3.90
N GLY A 381 16.25 -22.93 -3.64
CA GLY A 381 17.21 -23.15 -2.55
C GLY A 381 18.20 -24.28 -2.79
N LYS A 382 18.47 -24.63 -4.08
CA LYS A 382 19.55 -25.55 -4.39
C LYS A 382 20.89 -24.98 -3.93
N ASP A 383 21.64 -25.78 -3.21
CA ASP A 383 22.97 -25.39 -2.70
C ASP A 383 23.92 -25.01 -3.83
N PHE A 384 24.88 -24.16 -3.49
CA PHE A 384 25.92 -23.68 -4.38
C PHE A 384 27.28 -23.88 -3.71
N PHE A 385 28.04 -24.84 -4.21
CA PHE A 385 29.34 -25.22 -3.68
C PHE A 385 30.50 -24.66 -4.52
N VAL A 386 31.73 -24.81 -4.02
CA VAL A 386 32.93 -24.37 -4.73
C VAL A 386 33.06 -25.05 -6.09
N GLU A 387 32.69 -26.31 -6.16
CA GLU A 387 32.68 -27.13 -7.39
C GLU A 387 31.72 -26.56 -8.45
N ASP A 388 30.56 -26.03 -8.01
CA ASP A 388 29.59 -25.39 -8.91
C ASP A 388 30.17 -24.09 -9.48
N ALA A 389 30.82 -23.27 -8.62
CA ALA A 389 31.48 -22.06 -9.08
C ALA A 389 32.62 -22.37 -10.06
N LEU A 390 33.44 -23.39 -9.78
CA LEU A 390 34.50 -23.85 -10.69
C LEU A 390 33.92 -24.31 -12.03
N ALA A 391 32.80 -25.05 -12.03
CA ALA A 391 32.12 -25.48 -13.27
C ALA A 391 31.63 -24.26 -14.08
N LEU A 392 31.04 -23.24 -13.44
CA LEU A 392 30.61 -22.00 -14.11
C LEU A 392 31.81 -21.24 -14.70
N PHE A 393 32.96 -21.17 -14.03
CA PHE A 393 34.18 -20.59 -14.59
C PHE A 393 34.69 -21.38 -15.79
N LYS A 394 34.64 -22.70 -15.74
CA LYS A 394 35.00 -23.55 -16.87
C LYS A 394 34.12 -23.31 -18.09
N GLU A 395 32.83 -23.13 -17.89
CA GLU A 395 31.92 -22.67 -18.96
C GLU A 395 32.27 -21.29 -19.49
N ALA A 396 32.56 -20.32 -18.61
CA ALA A 396 32.94 -18.97 -18.99
C ALA A 396 34.22 -18.92 -19.86
N LEU A 397 35.15 -19.83 -19.63
CA LEU A 397 36.40 -20.00 -20.38
C LEU A 397 36.17 -20.70 -21.73
N SER A 398 35.04 -21.40 -21.91
CA SER A 398 34.76 -22.11 -23.17
C SER A 398 34.28 -21.12 -24.27
N PRO A 399 34.90 -21.08 -25.44
CA PRO A 399 34.46 -20.25 -26.54
C PRO A 399 33.05 -20.63 -27.05
N ASP A 400 32.70 -21.90 -26.94
CA ASP A 400 31.48 -22.51 -27.49
C ASP A 400 30.31 -22.48 -26.48
N ALA A 401 30.52 -21.94 -25.26
CA ALA A 401 29.46 -21.86 -24.25
C ALA A 401 28.27 -21.01 -24.74
N PRO A 402 27.02 -21.52 -24.59
CA PRO A 402 25.84 -20.79 -25.04
C PRO A 402 25.67 -19.49 -24.27
N ALA A 403 25.11 -18.47 -24.92
CA ALA A 403 24.89 -17.14 -24.31
C ALA A 403 23.93 -17.21 -23.10
N PHE A 404 23.01 -18.15 -23.08
CA PHE A 404 22.06 -18.42 -22.01
C PHE A 404 21.84 -19.90 -21.81
N ASP A 405 21.81 -20.33 -20.55
CA ASP A 405 21.48 -21.71 -20.18
C ASP A 405 21.08 -21.80 -18.69
N TYR A 406 20.52 -22.93 -18.27
CA TYR A 406 20.29 -23.30 -16.89
C TYR A 406 21.42 -24.18 -16.37
N TYR A 407 21.95 -23.86 -15.21
CA TYR A 407 22.97 -24.66 -14.54
C TYR A 407 22.35 -25.59 -13.50
N GLY A 408 22.70 -26.86 -13.57
CA GLY A 408 22.30 -27.87 -12.59
C GLY A 408 20.89 -28.41 -12.78
N VAL A 409 20.34 -28.31 -13.99
CA VAL A 409 19.14 -29.04 -14.40
C VAL A 409 19.52 -30.53 -14.47
N THR A 410 18.75 -31.37 -13.79
CA THR A 410 18.82 -32.81 -13.99
C THR A 410 18.15 -33.13 -15.33
N ALA A 411 18.90 -33.66 -16.29
CA ALA A 411 18.31 -34.21 -17.51
C ALA A 411 17.22 -35.21 -17.10
N GLY A 412 16.02 -35.06 -17.63
CA GLY A 412 14.94 -36.01 -17.40
C GLY A 412 15.47 -37.41 -17.74
N THR A 413 15.52 -38.29 -16.79
CA THR A 413 15.52 -39.72 -17.08
C THR A 413 14.29 -39.92 -17.95
N ASP A 414 14.48 -40.50 -19.13
CA ASP A 414 13.40 -40.90 -20.04
C ASP A 414 12.31 -41.52 -19.19
N ALA A 415 11.03 -41.21 -19.49
CA ALA A 415 9.87 -41.67 -18.73
C ALA A 415 9.81 -43.22 -18.55
N SER A 416 10.72 -43.99 -19.17
CA SER A 416 10.94 -45.42 -18.99
C SER A 416 11.66 -45.77 -17.68
N ASP A 417 12.54 -44.90 -17.12
CA ASP A 417 13.33 -45.25 -15.93
C ASP A 417 12.66 -44.79 -14.61
N ALA A 418 11.62 -43.93 -14.69
CA ALA A 418 10.85 -43.51 -13.52
C ALA A 418 9.81 -44.53 -13.05
N ALA A 419 9.50 -45.55 -13.88
CA ALA A 419 8.52 -46.60 -13.54
C ALA A 419 9.08 -47.68 -12.61
N ASP A 420 10.39 -47.85 -12.56
CA ASP A 420 11.01 -48.96 -11.80
C ASP A 420 11.42 -48.60 -10.36
N SER A 421 11.38 -47.33 -9.95
CA SER A 421 11.78 -46.90 -8.59
C SER A 421 10.62 -46.52 -7.65
N ALA A 422 9.37 -46.54 -8.11
CA ALA A 422 8.18 -46.28 -7.29
C ALA A 422 7.33 -47.53 -7.06
N GLY A 423 7.91 -48.51 -6.38
CA GLY A 423 7.16 -49.66 -5.84
C GLY A 423 6.35 -49.28 -4.61
N THR A 424 5.25 -48.55 -4.76
CA THR A 424 4.13 -48.56 -3.82
C THR A 424 2.85 -48.18 -4.56
N SER A 425 1.99 -49.14 -4.70
CA SER A 425 0.68 -49.08 -5.30
C SER A 425 -0.26 -48.16 -4.55
N PHE A 426 -0.77 -47.12 -5.21
CA PHE A 426 -2.05 -46.50 -4.88
C PHE A 426 -3.02 -46.72 -6.02
N SER A 427 -4.01 -47.59 -5.78
CA SER A 427 -5.16 -47.77 -6.66
C SER A 427 -6.18 -46.69 -6.36
N GLY A 428 -6.43 -45.84 -7.32
CA GLY A 428 -7.48 -44.84 -7.27
C GLY A 428 -7.64 -44.22 -8.66
N THR A 429 -8.55 -44.80 -9.42
CA THR A 429 -8.97 -44.30 -10.74
C THR A 429 -9.73 -42.99 -10.58
N ASP A 430 -9.16 -41.90 -11.10
CA ASP A 430 -9.96 -40.84 -11.73
C ASP A 430 -9.04 -40.07 -12.70
N ALA A 431 -9.25 -40.35 -13.99
CA ALA A 431 -8.56 -39.71 -15.09
C ALA A 431 -9.12 -38.27 -15.27
N VAL A 432 -8.30 -37.28 -14.97
CA VAL A 432 -8.55 -35.92 -15.41
C VAL A 432 -8.18 -35.81 -16.88
N THR A 433 -9.18 -35.80 -17.74
CA THR A 433 -9.03 -35.54 -19.17
C THR A 433 -8.55 -34.11 -19.38
N ALA A 434 -7.33 -33.97 -19.89
CA ALA A 434 -6.84 -32.70 -20.42
C ALA A 434 -7.68 -32.32 -21.64
N VAL A 435 -8.44 -31.21 -21.52
CA VAL A 435 -9.14 -30.62 -22.66
C VAL A 435 -8.10 -29.82 -23.47
N SER A 436 -7.68 -30.39 -24.58
CA SER A 436 -6.93 -29.67 -25.60
C SER A 436 -7.87 -28.76 -26.36
N HIS A 437 -7.75 -27.44 -26.20
CA HIS A 437 -8.38 -26.48 -27.11
C HIS A 437 -7.57 -26.41 -28.42
N PRO A 438 -8.20 -26.48 -29.59
CA PRO A 438 -7.50 -26.25 -30.85
C PRO A 438 -7.11 -24.76 -30.96
N ALA A 439 -5.86 -24.53 -31.36
CA ALA A 439 -5.36 -23.22 -31.69
C ALA A 439 -6.18 -22.63 -32.85
N ALA A 440 -6.89 -21.56 -32.59
CA ALA A 440 -7.54 -20.79 -33.63
C ALA A 440 -6.47 -20.01 -34.40
N SER A 441 -6.32 -20.30 -35.68
CA SER A 441 -5.51 -19.51 -36.62
C SER A 441 -6.09 -18.12 -36.73
N ILE A 442 -5.31 -17.11 -36.37
CA ILE A 442 -5.68 -15.70 -36.57
C ILE A 442 -5.46 -15.38 -38.05
N ASN A 443 -6.53 -15.06 -38.74
CA ASN A 443 -6.50 -14.58 -40.12
C ASN A 443 -5.93 -13.18 -40.19
N GLU A 444 -4.90 -12.96 -41.02
CA GLU A 444 -4.20 -11.69 -41.23
C GLU A 444 -5.05 -10.57 -41.91
N ASP A 445 -6.31 -10.84 -42.23
CA ASP A 445 -7.15 -9.90 -43.02
C ASP A 445 -7.92 -8.87 -42.18
N MET A 446 -7.70 -8.75 -40.85
CA MET A 446 -8.40 -7.76 -40.01
C MET A 446 -7.56 -6.53 -39.57
N ILE A 447 -6.38 -6.32 -40.13
CA ILE A 447 -5.54 -5.16 -39.77
C ILE A 447 -5.64 -3.99 -40.78
N SER A 448 -6.42 -4.10 -41.87
CA SER A 448 -6.43 -3.08 -42.93
C SER A 448 -7.60 -2.07 -42.93
N SER A 449 -8.47 -2.00 -41.88
CA SER A 449 -9.64 -1.11 -41.92
C SER A 449 -9.77 -0.07 -40.81
N ALA A 450 -8.69 0.26 -40.09
CA ALA A 450 -8.71 1.30 -39.06
C ALA A 450 -7.71 2.45 -39.29
N SER A 451 -7.40 2.78 -40.54
CA SER A 451 -6.62 3.99 -40.89
C SER A 451 -7.43 4.88 -41.84
N GLY A 452 -8.30 5.69 -41.28
CA GLY A 452 -9.08 6.62 -42.05
C GLY A 452 -9.64 7.76 -41.21
N ARG A 453 -9.01 8.93 -41.30
CA ARG A 453 -9.49 10.27 -40.95
C ARG A 453 -9.28 10.79 -39.54
N ALA A 454 -8.21 11.57 -39.38
CA ALA A 454 -8.33 12.97 -38.93
C ALA A 454 -7.02 13.72 -39.21
N ASP A 455 -6.80 14.04 -40.48
CA ASP A 455 -5.88 15.13 -40.85
C ASP A 455 -6.66 16.44 -40.76
N ARG A 456 -6.31 17.35 -39.88
CA ARG A 456 -6.53 18.80 -40.02
C ARG A 456 -5.30 19.53 -39.51
N THR A 457 -4.49 19.85 -40.47
CA THR A 457 -3.47 20.90 -40.51
C THR A 457 -3.94 22.22 -39.88
N ILE A 458 -3.19 22.69 -38.88
CA ILE A 458 -3.03 24.13 -38.61
C ILE A 458 -1.52 24.38 -38.65
N ALA A 459 -1.06 24.73 -39.84
CA ALA A 459 0.21 25.43 -40.05
C ALA A 459 -0.09 26.85 -40.54
N ASP A 460 0.81 27.75 -40.19
CA ASP A 460 0.96 29.12 -40.67
C ASP A 460 0.05 30.20 -40.05
N GLN A 461 0.62 30.84 -39.02
CA GLN A 461 0.84 32.29 -39.00
C GLN A 461 1.78 32.65 -37.81
N ALA A 462 3.08 32.70 -38.09
CA ALA A 462 4.01 33.39 -37.21
C ALA A 462 4.95 34.20 -38.11
N SER A 463 4.61 35.44 -38.39
CA SER A 463 5.54 36.43 -38.88
C SER A 463 5.64 37.61 -37.92
N GLY A 464 6.78 37.70 -37.29
CA GLY A 464 7.58 38.87 -36.96
C GLY A 464 6.94 40.01 -36.19
N THR A 465 7.32 40.12 -34.90
CA THR A 465 7.79 41.43 -34.35
C THR A 465 8.63 41.13 -33.09
N SER A 466 9.90 41.55 -33.15
CA SER A 466 10.82 41.62 -32.01
C SER A 466 10.39 42.78 -31.10
N GLY A 467 9.70 42.45 -30.00
CA GLY A 467 9.40 43.36 -28.91
C GLY A 467 10.13 42.94 -27.67
N LYS A 468 10.91 43.82 -27.06
CA LYS A 468 11.59 43.65 -25.78
C LYS A 468 10.59 43.18 -24.75
N ALA A 469 10.87 42.02 -24.11
CA ALA A 469 10.08 41.52 -22.96
C ALA A 469 10.26 42.50 -21.79
N ASP A 470 9.16 43.12 -21.42
CA ASP A 470 9.04 43.95 -20.23
C ASP A 470 8.96 43.01 -19.03
N GLN A 471 9.95 43.07 -18.14
CA GLN A 471 10.11 42.22 -16.93
C GLN A 471 9.20 42.64 -15.77
N SER A 472 8.05 43.22 -15.95
CA SER A 472 7.26 43.82 -14.89
C SER A 472 5.84 43.22 -14.70
N MET A 473 5.57 41.99 -15.10
CA MET A 473 4.34 41.31 -14.72
C MET A 473 4.59 39.85 -14.28
N ALA A 474 5.40 39.65 -13.26
CA ALA A 474 5.27 38.45 -12.44
C ALA A 474 3.95 38.60 -11.66
N ALA A 475 2.96 37.77 -12.00
CA ALA A 475 1.76 37.65 -11.17
C ALA A 475 2.19 37.40 -9.72
N PRO A 476 1.61 38.06 -8.71
CA PRO A 476 1.98 37.84 -7.33
C PRO A 476 1.79 36.34 -7.05
N ALA A 477 2.88 35.69 -6.63
CA ALA A 477 2.82 34.30 -6.22
C ALA A 477 1.70 34.19 -5.20
N MET A 478 0.63 33.50 -5.55
CA MET A 478 -0.42 33.17 -4.58
C MET A 478 0.27 32.38 -3.48
N GLN A 479 0.47 33.03 -2.34
CA GLN A 479 0.86 32.32 -1.13
C GLN A 479 -0.19 31.21 -0.91
N PRO A 480 0.20 29.97 -0.67
CA PRO A 480 -0.76 28.92 -0.33
C PRO A 480 -1.57 29.47 0.86
N GLN A 481 -2.88 29.58 0.67
CA GLN A 481 -3.75 29.86 1.80
C GLN A 481 -3.76 28.60 2.66
N TYR A 482 -2.89 28.55 3.66
CA TYR A 482 -2.99 27.56 4.72
C TYR A 482 -4.33 27.77 5.40
N PHE A 483 -5.22 26.79 5.26
CA PHE A 483 -6.47 26.84 5.98
C PHE A 483 -6.17 26.70 7.47
N LYS A 484 -6.58 27.67 8.26
CA LYS A 484 -6.48 27.57 9.71
C LYS A 484 -7.20 26.29 10.16
N PRO A 485 -6.53 25.41 10.94
CA PRO A 485 -7.19 24.23 11.51
C PRO A 485 -8.41 24.64 12.32
N VAL A 486 -9.48 23.85 12.24
CA VAL A 486 -10.66 24.07 13.10
C VAL A 486 -10.31 23.58 14.49
N THR A 487 -10.18 24.47 15.45
CA THR A 487 -9.87 24.12 16.85
C THR A 487 -11.04 23.42 17.53
N LYS A 488 -10.79 22.81 18.70
CA LYS A 488 -11.84 22.20 19.51
C LYS A 488 -12.88 23.24 19.91
N GLU A 489 -12.45 24.44 20.31
CA GLU A 489 -13.28 25.56 20.68
C GLU A 489 -14.13 26.07 19.51
N GLU A 490 -13.56 26.17 18.32
CA GLU A 490 -14.28 26.56 17.10
C GLU A 490 -15.26 25.50 16.62
N SER A 491 -15.03 24.22 16.91
CA SER A 491 -15.91 23.10 16.56
C SER A 491 -16.98 22.83 17.63
N SER A 492 -16.83 23.38 18.84
CA SER A 492 -17.69 23.06 19.99
C SER A 492 -19.01 23.83 20.06
N PRO A 493 -19.17 25.08 19.51
CA PRO A 493 -20.45 25.81 19.64
C PRO A 493 -21.59 25.05 18.93
N GLY A 494 -22.58 24.64 19.71
CA GLY A 494 -23.77 23.97 19.19
C GLY A 494 -23.60 22.47 18.93
N LEU A 495 -22.47 21.89 19.32
CA LEU A 495 -22.22 20.46 19.18
C LEU A 495 -23.06 19.60 20.13
N THR A 496 -23.34 18.41 19.63
CA THR A 496 -23.81 17.29 20.39
C THR A 496 -22.65 16.75 21.22
N THR A 497 -22.67 16.90 22.53
CA THR A 497 -21.65 16.35 23.42
C THR A 497 -22.00 14.91 23.80
N CYS A 498 -21.00 14.03 23.86
CA CYS A 498 -21.15 12.66 24.28
C CYS A 498 -20.32 12.42 25.54
N THR A 499 -20.97 11.87 26.57
CA THR A 499 -20.30 11.43 27.80
C THR A 499 -20.64 9.96 28.05
N PHE A 500 -19.64 9.18 28.45
CA PHE A 500 -19.88 7.78 28.81
C PHE A 500 -20.62 7.72 30.16
N ASP A 501 -21.71 6.96 30.18
CA ASP A 501 -22.47 6.69 31.40
C ASP A 501 -22.10 5.28 31.93
N PRO A 502 -21.31 5.18 33.00
CA PRO A 502 -20.89 3.89 33.55
C PRO A 502 -22.06 3.02 34.05
N ALA A 503 -23.20 3.65 34.43
CA ALA A 503 -24.35 2.93 34.94
C ALA A 503 -25.10 2.16 33.86
N THR A 504 -25.19 2.74 32.66
CA THR A 504 -25.84 2.09 31.51
C THR A 504 -24.86 1.44 30.54
N GLY A 505 -23.56 1.73 30.66
CA GLY A 505 -22.52 1.30 29.72
C GLY A 505 -22.64 1.93 28.33
N LYS A 506 -23.40 3.02 28.17
CA LYS A 506 -23.68 3.67 26.89
C LYS A 506 -23.22 5.13 26.86
N MET A 507 -23.06 5.68 25.64
CA MET A 507 -22.82 7.10 25.45
C MET A 507 -24.11 7.89 25.66
N LYS A 508 -24.11 8.78 26.64
CA LYS A 508 -25.18 9.76 26.85
C LYS A 508 -24.91 10.99 25.97
N VAL A 509 -25.88 11.25 25.12
CA VAL A 509 -25.81 12.36 24.13
C VAL A 509 -26.62 13.54 24.66
N SER A 510 -26.02 14.72 24.69
CA SER A 510 -26.67 15.97 25.12
C SER A 510 -26.32 17.15 24.22
N GLY A 511 -27.22 18.12 24.09
CA GLY A 511 -27.02 19.35 23.34
C GLY A 511 -27.20 19.24 21.84
N GLY A 512 -26.91 20.31 21.14
CA GLY A 512 -26.85 20.44 19.67
C GLY A 512 -28.19 20.41 18.95
N SER A 513 -28.56 21.52 18.34
CA SER A 513 -29.61 21.55 17.31
C SER A 513 -28.98 21.53 15.93
N VAL A 514 -29.70 21.02 14.92
CA VAL A 514 -29.27 21.12 13.52
C VAL A 514 -28.97 22.58 13.13
N LYS A 515 -29.72 23.53 13.67
CA LYS A 515 -29.49 24.96 13.45
C LYS A 515 -28.13 25.40 13.98
N ASP A 516 -27.73 24.97 15.15
CA ASP A 516 -26.44 25.34 15.74
C ASP A 516 -25.29 24.75 14.96
N THR A 517 -25.45 23.48 14.43
CA THR A 517 -24.43 22.85 13.60
C THR A 517 -24.21 23.53 12.25
N THR A 518 -25.19 24.33 11.74
CA THR A 518 -24.98 25.12 10.52
C THR A 518 -23.97 26.25 10.71
N ALA A 519 -23.82 26.76 11.93
CA ALA A 519 -22.84 27.80 12.26
C ALA A 519 -21.41 27.28 12.45
N MET A 520 -21.21 25.97 12.53
CA MET A 520 -19.88 25.38 12.68
C MET A 520 -19.02 25.59 11.45
N PRO A 521 -17.69 25.77 11.63
CA PRO A 521 -16.76 25.86 10.51
C PRO A 521 -16.86 24.66 9.57
N MET A 522 -16.78 24.92 8.26
CA MET A 522 -16.79 23.86 7.27
C MET A 522 -15.42 23.22 7.16
N ARG A 523 -15.32 21.91 7.47
CA ARG A 523 -14.11 21.10 7.28
C ARG A 523 -13.99 20.58 5.85
N VAL A 524 -15.10 20.56 5.09
CA VAL A 524 -15.14 20.34 3.65
C VAL A 524 -15.46 21.67 2.98
N ALA A 525 -14.51 22.21 2.23
CA ALA A 525 -14.70 23.47 1.50
C ALA A 525 -15.64 23.27 0.31
N PRO A 526 -16.42 24.30 -0.09
CA PRO A 526 -17.14 24.30 -1.35
C PRO A 526 -16.17 24.30 -2.54
N GLY A 527 -16.67 23.94 -3.73
CA GLY A 527 -15.86 23.90 -4.96
C GLY A 527 -15.26 22.54 -5.29
N HIS A 528 -15.72 21.46 -4.65
CA HIS A 528 -15.43 20.09 -5.04
C HIS A 528 -16.07 19.74 -6.40
N GLY A 529 -15.49 18.71 -7.09
CA GLY A 529 -15.91 18.27 -8.41
C GLY A 529 -17.09 17.25 -8.42
N ALA A 530 -17.89 17.18 -7.35
CA ALA A 530 -19.00 16.22 -7.27
C ALA A 530 -20.12 16.54 -8.26
N CYS A 531 -20.78 15.51 -8.78
CA CYS A 531 -21.95 15.63 -9.63
C CYS A 531 -23.09 16.39 -8.91
N PRO A 532 -23.94 17.12 -9.62
CA PRO A 532 -25.15 17.69 -9.04
C PRO A 532 -26.01 16.60 -8.38
N GLY A 533 -26.43 16.82 -7.12
CA GLY A 533 -27.21 15.87 -6.34
C GLY A 533 -26.42 14.66 -5.82
N CYS A 534 -25.08 14.70 -5.85
CA CYS A 534 -24.24 13.66 -5.25
C CYS A 534 -24.33 13.70 -3.72
N GLY A 535 -24.76 12.60 -3.10
CA GLY A 535 -24.87 12.49 -1.63
C GLY A 535 -23.54 12.45 -0.88
N ILE A 536 -22.41 12.12 -1.55
CA ILE A 536 -21.11 11.92 -0.86
C ILE A 536 -20.66 13.17 -0.09
N PRO A 537 -20.57 14.38 -0.69
CA PRO A 537 -20.13 15.56 0.05
C PRO A 537 -21.07 15.94 1.19
N ILE A 538 -22.36 15.68 1.03
CA ILE A 538 -23.36 15.94 2.08
C ILE A 538 -23.12 15.03 3.27
N ASN A 539 -23.00 13.71 3.00
CA ASN A 539 -22.78 12.70 4.02
C ASN A 539 -21.46 12.93 4.78
N VAL A 540 -20.36 13.21 4.07
CA VAL A 540 -19.07 13.52 4.70
C VAL A 540 -19.13 14.82 5.53
N ASN A 541 -19.84 15.84 5.05
CA ASN A 541 -20.01 17.08 5.80
C ASN A 541 -20.85 16.85 7.07
N LEU A 542 -21.95 16.08 7.01
CA LEU A 542 -22.76 15.73 8.18
C LEU A 542 -21.97 14.93 9.21
N LEU A 543 -21.16 13.96 8.75
CA LEU A 543 -20.26 13.21 9.62
C LEU A 543 -19.30 14.15 10.36
N LEU A 544 -18.60 15.02 9.63
CA LEU A 544 -17.59 15.91 10.21
C LEU A 544 -18.20 16.99 11.12
N LYS A 545 -19.47 17.36 10.90
CA LYS A 545 -20.21 18.25 11.81
C LYS A 545 -20.60 17.56 13.13
N GLY A 546 -20.67 16.25 13.18
CA GLY A 546 -20.86 15.48 14.41
C GLY A 546 -19.59 15.28 15.22
N ILE A 547 -18.41 15.54 14.66
CA ILE A 547 -17.11 15.27 15.30
C ILE A 547 -16.52 16.57 15.85
N GLU A 548 -16.30 16.59 17.14
CA GLU A 548 -15.64 17.68 17.85
C GLU A 548 -14.10 17.53 17.77
N GLY A 549 -13.36 18.65 17.78
CA GLY A 549 -11.90 18.67 17.89
C GLY A 549 -11.15 18.26 16.61
N ASN A 550 -9.97 17.72 16.81
CA ASN A 550 -9.05 17.38 15.72
C ASN A 550 -9.49 16.12 14.96
N VAL A 551 -9.36 16.15 13.64
CA VAL A 551 -9.72 15.04 12.75
C VAL A 551 -8.60 14.80 11.76
N VAL A 552 -8.28 13.54 11.54
CA VAL A 552 -7.43 13.06 10.44
C VAL A 552 -8.29 12.15 9.55
N LEU A 553 -8.31 12.45 8.25
CA LEU A 553 -9.08 11.69 7.27
C LEU A 553 -8.19 10.78 6.42
N LEU A 554 -8.68 9.58 6.17
CA LEU A 554 -8.19 8.72 5.12
C LEU A 554 -9.33 8.36 4.19
N PHE A 555 -9.15 8.52 2.88
CA PHE A 555 -10.09 8.01 1.89
C PHE A 555 -9.48 6.85 1.12
N GLN A 556 -10.26 5.80 0.97
CA GLN A 556 -9.99 4.79 -0.06
C GLN A 556 -10.32 5.36 -1.44
N THR A 557 -9.65 4.84 -2.47
CA THR A 557 -9.95 5.20 -3.85
C THR A 557 -11.46 5.02 -4.15
N GLY A 558 -12.04 5.98 -4.82
CA GLY A 558 -13.45 5.98 -5.20
C GLY A 558 -13.94 7.37 -5.54
N CYS A 559 -15.24 7.53 -5.83
CA CYS A 559 -15.82 8.83 -6.14
C CYS A 559 -15.50 9.88 -5.07
N GLY A 560 -15.60 9.51 -3.78
CA GLY A 560 -15.36 10.46 -2.68
C GLY A 560 -13.98 11.12 -2.77
N MET A 561 -12.94 10.37 -3.03
CA MET A 561 -11.58 10.87 -3.19
C MET A 561 -11.43 11.69 -4.49
N VAL A 562 -11.88 11.15 -5.62
CA VAL A 562 -11.71 11.78 -6.94
C VAL A 562 -12.36 13.16 -6.99
N VAL A 563 -13.58 13.32 -6.44
CA VAL A 563 -14.31 14.59 -6.50
C VAL A 563 -13.82 15.64 -5.49
N THR A 564 -13.02 15.24 -4.49
CA THR A 564 -12.60 16.14 -3.40
C THR A 564 -11.13 16.50 -3.40
N THR A 565 -10.27 15.74 -4.10
CA THR A 565 -8.80 15.88 -4.02
C THR A 565 -8.11 15.89 -5.39
N GLY A 566 -8.72 16.49 -6.42
CA GLY A 566 -8.07 16.68 -7.72
C GLY A 566 -6.86 17.63 -7.61
N TYR A 567 -5.64 17.09 -7.73
CA TYR A 567 -4.41 17.88 -7.65
C TYR A 567 -4.45 19.10 -8.60
N PRO A 568 -3.94 20.29 -8.22
CA PRO A 568 -3.30 20.64 -6.94
C PRO A 568 -4.26 21.08 -5.84
N LYS A 569 -5.57 20.85 -5.99
CA LYS A 569 -6.62 21.33 -5.08
C LYS A 569 -7.08 20.23 -4.13
N THR A 570 -7.52 20.62 -2.95
CA THR A 570 -8.21 19.74 -2.00
C THR A 570 -9.41 20.46 -1.41
N ALA A 571 -10.52 19.74 -1.19
CA ALA A 571 -11.68 20.26 -0.48
C ALA A 571 -11.53 20.17 1.04
N PHE A 572 -10.52 19.48 1.56
CA PHE A 572 -10.37 19.22 2.99
C PHE A 572 -9.56 20.31 3.70
N ARG A 573 -10.07 20.73 4.86
CA ARG A 573 -9.40 21.63 5.81
C ARG A 573 -8.86 20.89 7.03
N VAL A 574 -8.61 19.60 6.87
CA VAL A 574 -8.03 18.68 7.86
C VAL A 574 -6.97 17.83 7.17
N PRO A 575 -6.01 17.26 7.91
CA PRO A 575 -5.05 16.33 7.35
C PRO A 575 -5.75 15.19 6.60
N PHE A 576 -5.30 14.92 5.42
CA PHE A 576 -5.90 13.95 4.51
C PHE A 576 -4.86 12.99 3.93
N LEU A 577 -5.15 11.71 3.96
CA LEU A 577 -4.38 10.65 3.31
C LEU A 577 -5.27 9.88 2.35
N HIS A 578 -4.78 9.59 1.16
CA HIS A 578 -5.39 8.64 0.25
C HIS A 578 -4.59 7.34 0.21
N ASN A 579 -5.29 6.22 0.17
CA ASN A 579 -4.73 4.94 -0.20
C ASN A 579 -5.67 4.15 -1.13
N LEU A 580 -5.12 3.09 -1.73
CA LEU A 580 -5.81 2.23 -2.68
C LEU A 580 -7.02 1.51 -2.06
N PHE A 581 -7.79 0.82 -2.91
CA PHE A 581 -9.09 0.24 -2.53
C PHE A 581 -9.05 -0.74 -1.36
N GLN A 582 -8.02 -1.60 -1.28
CA GLN A 582 -8.08 -2.78 -0.41
C GLN A 582 -7.75 -2.49 1.06
N ASN A 583 -6.76 -1.64 1.35
CA ASN A 583 -6.15 -1.58 2.68
C ASN A 583 -6.35 -0.27 3.44
N GLY A 584 -7.39 0.50 3.14
CA GLY A 584 -7.62 1.81 3.77
C GLY A 584 -7.74 1.73 5.29
N ALA A 585 -8.47 0.75 5.82
CA ALA A 585 -8.64 0.59 7.27
C ALA A 585 -7.30 0.22 7.96
N ALA A 586 -6.55 -0.71 7.39
CA ALA A 586 -5.22 -1.06 7.87
C ALA A 586 -4.25 0.13 7.79
N THR A 587 -4.29 0.90 6.69
CA THR A 587 -3.49 2.12 6.55
C THR A 587 -3.81 3.14 7.64
N LEU A 588 -5.10 3.38 7.92
CA LEU A 588 -5.48 4.30 8.98
C LEU A 588 -5.07 3.79 10.36
N SER A 589 -5.08 2.47 10.60
CA SER A 589 -4.58 1.92 11.86
C SER A 589 -3.10 2.22 12.08
N GLY A 590 -2.29 2.21 11.01
CA GLY A 590 -0.90 2.65 11.04
C GLY A 590 -0.74 4.14 11.37
N VAL A 591 -1.61 4.99 10.81
CA VAL A 591 -1.66 6.42 11.16
C VAL A 591 -1.96 6.60 12.65
N VAL A 592 -3.00 5.93 13.14
CA VAL A 592 -3.40 5.98 14.57
C VAL A 592 -2.22 5.63 15.47
N GLU A 593 -1.58 4.50 15.20
CA GLU A 593 -0.47 4.03 16.01
C GLU A 593 0.74 4.95 15.99
N ALA A 594 1.08 5.49 14.81
CA ALA A 594 2.21 6.41 14.71
C ALA A 594 1.95 7.72 15.49
N PHE A 595 0.73 8.26 15.46
CA PHE A 595 0.38 9.42 16.29
C PHE A 595 0.48 9.09 17.78
N HIS A 596 -0.07 7.96 18.22
CA HIS A 596 0.00 7.52 19.62
C HIS A 596 1.44 7.33 20.09
N GLN A 597 2.29 6.65 19.29
CA GLN A 597 3.69 6.44 19.63
C GLN A 597 4.46 7.76 19.71
N ARG A 598 4.22 8.68 18.79
CA ARG A 598 4.82 10.02 18.81
C ARG A 598 4.39 10.83 20.00
N GLN A 599 3.10 10.79 20.38
CA GLN A 599 2.61 11.44 21.62
C GLN A 599 3.25 10.83 22.87
N LYS A 600 3.25 9.49 22.96
CA LYS A 600 3.88 8.77 24.07
C LYS A 600 5.37 9.12 24.25
N ARG A 601 6.08 9.35 23.16
CA ARG A 601 7.50 9.73 23.15
C ARG A 601 7.73 11.26 23.30
N GLY A 602 6.67 12.08 23.40
CA GLY A 602 6.77 13.54 23.46
C GLY A 602 7.20 14.20 22.14
N GLU A 603 7.16 13.47 21.03
CA GLU A 603 7.50 13.97 19.68
C GLU A 603 6.32 14.67 18.99
N TYR A 604 5.13 14.62 19.56
CA TYR A 604 3.91 15.26 19.08
C TYR A 604 3.07 15.72 20.27
N PRO A 605 2.42 16.90 20.17
CA PRO A 605 1.61 17.42 21.26
C PRO A 605 0.50 16.46 21.71
N ASP A 606 0.28 16.36 23.00
CA ASP A 606 -0.85 15.63 23.56
C ASP A 606 -2.17 16.25 23.10
N GLY A 607 -3.16 15.41 22.89
CA GLY A 607 -4.49 15.85 22.52
C GLY A 607 -5.30 14.73 21.87
N GLU A 608 -6.61 14.86 21.95
CA GLU A 608 -7.54 13.92 21.32
C GLU A 608 -7.60 14.16 19.82
N ILE A 609 -7.49 13.08 19.06
CA ILE A 609 -7.61 13.06 17.59
C ILE A 609 -8.67 12.03 17.22
N THR A 610 -9.60 12.38 16.35
CA THR A 610 -10.53 11.43 15.74
C THR A 610 -10.02 11.04 14.37
N PHE A 611 -9.76 9.77 14.18
CA PHE A 611 -9.30 9.20 12.91
C PHE A 611 -10.48 8.62 12.15
N VAL A 612 -10.65 8.98 10.89
CA VAL A 612 -11.80 8.58 10.07
C VAL A 612 -11.33 8.03 8.72
N MET A 613 -11.64 6.75 8.46
CA MET A 613 -11.56 6.19 7.13
C MET A 613 -12.90 6.39 6.41
N VAL A 614 -12.87 6.93 5.20
CA VAL A 614 -14.04 7.06 4.33
C VAL A 614 -13.87 6.13 3.13
N SER A 615 -14.85 5.26 2.92
CA SER A 615 -14.90 4.30 1.82
C SER A 615 -16.25 4.33 1.11
N GLY A 616 -16.25 4.03 -0.19
CA GLY A 616 -17.48 3.64 -0.88
C GLY A 616 -17.81 2.18 -0.63
N ASP A 617 -19.06 1.79 -1.00
CA ASP A 617 -19.47 0.38 -0.94
C ASP A 617 -18.57 -0.56 -1.75
N GLY A 618 -18.01 -0.10 -2.89
CA GLY A 618 -17.02 -0.85 -3.65
C GLY A 618 -15.67 -0.99 -2.97
N GLY A 619 -15.20 0.07 -2.28
CA GLY A 619 -13.99 -0.01 -1.45
C GLY A 619 -14.15 -0.97 -0.27
N MET A 620 -15.37 -1.03 0.31
CA MET A 620 -15.70 -2.03 1.34
C MET A 620 -15.86 -3.45 0.75
N ASP A 621 -16.21 -3.61 -0.52
CA ASP A 621 -16.24 -4.94 -1.14
C ASP A 621 -14.84 -5.56 -1.22
N ILE A 622 -13.88 -4.82 -1.77
CA ILE A 622 -12.50 -5.32 -1.92
C ILE A 622 -11.70 -5.23 -0.61
N GLY A 623 -11.98 -4.25 0.26
CA GLY A 623 -11.27 -3.98 1.52
C GLY A 623 -11.90 -4.61 2.76
N MET A 624 -12.86 -5.52 2.62
CA MET A 624 -13.58 -6.11 3.75
C MET A 624 -12.64 -6.81 4.74
N GLY A 625 -11.66 -7.58 4.26
CA GLY A 625 -10.66 -8.24 5.10
C GLY A 625 -9.89 -7.23 5.95
N SER A 626 -9.41 -6.15 5.33
CA SER A 626 -8.70 -5.07 6.02
C SER A 626 -9.58 -4.35 7.06
N ALA A 627 -10.86 -4.12 6.76
CA ALA A 627 -11.80 -3.50 7.69
C ALA A 627 -12.08 -4.40 8.91
N LEU A 628 -12.37 -5.70 8.68
CA LEU A 628 -12.60 -6.67 9.75
C LEU A 628 -11.35 -6.88 10.60
N GLY A 629 -10.17 -7.03 9.97
CA GLY A 629 -8.90 -7.16 10.69
C GLY A 629 -8.59 -5.95 11.56
N THR A 630 -8.81 -4.74 11.05
CA THR A 630 -8.64 -3.50 11.82
C THR A 630 -9.61 -3.41 13.01
N ALA A 631 -10.88 -3.79 12.79
CA ALA A 631 -11.89 -3.84 13.83
C ALA A 631 -11.53 -4.84 14.95
N LEU A 632 -11.11 -6.06 14.57
CA LEU A 632 -10.68 -7.10 15.51
C LEU A 632 -9.45 -6.72 16.33
N ARG A 633 -8.53 -5.94 15.77
CA ARG A 633 -7.39 -5.38 16.50
C ARG A 633 -7.77 -4.24 17.45
N GLY A 634 -9.00 -3.73 17.38
CA GLY A 634 -9.52 -2.70 18.28
C GLY A 634 -8.90 -1.31 18.11
N HIS A 635 -8.37 -0.98 16.93
CA HIS A 635 -7.80 0.35 16.67
C HIS A 635 -8.84 1.46 16.86
N LYS A 636 -8.40 2.59 17.42
CA LYS A 636 -9.23 3.75 17.77
C LYS A 636 -9.52 4.62 16.53
N LEU A 637 -10.47 4.19 15.69
CA LEU A 637 -10.84 4.91 14.46
C LEU A 637 -12.31 4.68 14.08
N ILE A 638 -12.81 5.51 13.17
CA ILE A 638 -14.14 5.37 12.56
C ILE A 638 -13.96 4.82 11.14
N ILE A 639 -14.69 3.78 10.79
CA ILE A 639 -14.90 3.33 9.42
C ILE A 639 -16.25 3.88 8.96
N PHE A 640 -16.23 4.79 7.99
CA PHE A 640 -17.40 5.39 7.39
C PHE A 640 -17.59 4.91 5.96
N GLU A 641 -18.65 4.14 5.71
CA GLU A 641 -19.05 3.66 4.37
C GLU A 641 -20.16 4.56 3.81
N TYR A 642 -19.90 5.24 2.66
CA TYR A 642 -20.97 5.82 1.87
C TYR A 642 -21.41 4.79 0.82
N ASP A 643 -22.66 4.32 0.93
CA ASP A 643 -23.23 3.32 0.04
C ASP A 643 -24.07 3.98 -1.05
N ASN A 644 -23.56 4.03 -2.27
CA ASN A 644 -24.28 4.52 -3.43
C ASN A 644 -24.74 3.39 -4.37
N GLY A 645 -24.54 2.13 -3.96
CA GLY A 645 -25.02 0.92 -4.61
C GLY A 645 -24.40 0.67 -5.98
N GLY A 646 -23.07 0.81 -6.11
CA GLY A 646 -22.33 0.46 -7.32
C GLY A 646 -20.92 1.03 -7.40
N TYR A 647 -20.10 0.52 -8.33
CA TYR A 647 -18.79 1.07 -8.66
C TYR A 647 -18.97 2.25 -9.63
N MET A 648 -19.22 3.44 -9.08
CA MET A 648 -19.73 4.57 -9.87
C MET A 648 -18.67 5.23 -10.73
N ASN A 649 -17.47 5.43 -10.17
CA ASN A 649 -16.41 6.18 -10.85
C ASN A 649 -15.86 5.45 -12.07
N THR A 650 -15.87 4.12 -12.06
CA THR A 650 -15.35 3.27 -13.14
C THR A 650 -16.34 3.00 -14.27
N GLY A 651 -17.55 3.49 -14.16
CA GLY A 651 -18.59 3.36 -15.21
C GLY A 651 -19.83 2.58 -14.79
N TYR A 652 -20.24 2.75 -13.53
CA TYR A 652 -21.53 2.26 -13.01
C TYR A 652 -21.70 0.74 -12.98
N GLN A 653 -20.62 -0.01 -12.66
CA GLN A 653 -20.70 -1.45 -12.48
C GLN A 653 -21.48 -1.81 -11.21
N LEU A 654 -22.01 -3.04 -11.16
CA LEU A 654 -22.65 -3.55 -9.95
C LEU A 654 -21.60 -3.71 -8.83
N SER A 655 -22.04 -3.44 -7.59
CA SER A 655 -21.34 -3.82 -6.35
C SER A 655 -22.18 -4.84 -5.58
N TYR A 656 -21.64 -5.36 -4.50
CA TYR A 656 -22.45 -6.19 -3.59
C TYR A 656 -23.56 -5.40 -2.88
N SER A 657 -23.46 -4.06 -2.84
CA SER A 657 -24.52 -3.18 -2.30
C SER A 657 -25.63 -2.84 -3.32
N THR A 658 -25.42 -3.07 -4.60
CA THR A 658 -26.45 -2.79 -5.63
C THR A 658 -27.74 -3.53 -5.29
N PRO A 659 -28.93 -2.87 -5.34
CA PRO A 659 -30.20 -3.54 -5.08
C PRO A 659 -30.48 -4.72 -6.03
N LEU A 660 -31.17 -5.75 -5.53
CA LEU A 660 -31.70 -6.83 -6.37
C LEU A 660 -32.53 -6.25 -7.50
N GLY A 661 -32.35 -6.73 -8.72
CA GLY A 661 -33.05 -6.27 -9.92
C GLY A 661 -32.54 -4.96 -10.51
N ALA A 662 -31.64 -4.24 -9.85
CA ALA A 662 -31.15 -2.97 -10.40
C ALA A 662 -30.27 -3.17 -11.64
N LYS A 663 -30.51 -2.31 -12.64
CA LYS A 663 -29.66 -2.22 -13.84
C LYS A 663 -28.34 -1.51 -13.52
N SER A 664 -27.25 -2.06 -14.06
CA SER A 664 -25.92 -1.42 -14.09
C SER A 664 -25.20 -1.74 -15.40
N SER A 665 -23.98 -1.23 -15.59
CA SER A 665 -23.18 -1.56 -16.78
C SER A 665 -22.71 -3.02 -16.82
N THR A 666 -22.76 -3.73 -15.68
CA THR A 666 -22.44 -5.17 -15.59
C THR A 666 -23.61 -6.03 -15.10
N SER A 667 -24.83 -5.47 -15.06
CA SER A 667 -26.08 -6.17 -14.80
C SER A 667 -27.19 -5.57 -15.65
N HIS A 668 -27.16 -5.88 -16.95
CA HIS A 668 -28.12 -5.36 -17.89
C HIS A 668 -29.50 -5.99 -17.70
N VAL A 669 -30.54 -5.28 -18.16
CA VAL A 669 -31.93 -5.79 -18.27
C VAL A 669 -32.17 -6.23 -19.68
N GLY A 670 -32.65 -7.46 -19.88
CA GLY A 670 -32.88 -8.05 -21.18
C GLY A 670 -33.84 -9.25 -21.10
N LYS A 671 -33.95 -10.02 -22.17
CA LYS A 671 -34.86 -11.17 -22.26
C LYS A 671 -34.56 -12.28 -21.25
N THR A 672 -33.32 -12.43 -20.84
CA THR A 672 -32.84 -13.54 -20.01
C THR A 672 -32.45 -13.13 -18.60
N GLN A 673 -32.41 -11.82 -18.31
CA GLN A 673 -32.03 -11.30 -16.97
C GLN A 673 -32.76 -9.97 -16.70
N TYR A 674 -33.02 -9.71 -15.43
CA TYR A 674 -33.76 -8.54 -14.95
C TYR A 674 -32.89 -7.52 -14.20
N GLY A 675 -31.63 -7.57 -14.39
CA GLY A 675 -30.62 -6.79 -13.63
C GLY A 675 -29.83 -7.67 -12.66
N LYS A 676 -29.35 -7.12 -11.55
CA LYS A 676 -28.64 -7.91 -10.52
C LYS A 676 -29.54 -9.00 -9.95
N ASN A 677 -29.01 -10.22 -9.77
CA ASN A 677 -29.77 -11.41 -9.41
C ASN A 677 -29.56 -11.94 -7.97
N PHE A 678 -28.95 -11.12 -7.10
CA PHE A 678 -28.72 -11.45 -5.69
C PHE A 678 -28.92 -10.23 -4.79
N PHE A 679 -29.27 -10.46 -3.51
CA PHE A 679 -29.48 -9.38 -2.54
C PHE A 679 -28.20 -8.64 -2.19
N HIS A 680 -28.35 -7.42 -1.67
CA HIS A 680 -27.25 -6.62 -1.19
C HIS A 680 -26.62 -7.15 0.09
N LYS A 681 -25.32 -6.86 0.28
CA LYS A 681 -24.57 -7.18 1.50
C LYS A 681 -25.11 -6.38 2.69
N ASP A 682 -24.92 -6.92 3.88
CA ASP A 682 -25.25 -6.28 5.15
C ASP A 682 -23.97 -5.99 5.92
N THR A 683 -23.25 -4.93 5.51
CA THR A 683 -21.96 -4.54 6.11
C THR A 683 -22.09 -4.18 7.60
N PRO A 684 -23.15 -3.48 8.05
CA PRO A 684 -23.33 -3.22 9.47
C PRO A 684 -23.35 -4.50 10.34
N GLU A 685 -24.04 -5.55 9.89
CA GLU A 685 -24.08 -6.83 10.60
C GLU A 685 -22.71 -7.55 10.59
N LEU A 686 -21.98 -7.48 9.46
CA LEU A 686 -20.64 -8.03 9.40
C LEU A 686 -19.69 -7.32 10.36
N MET A 687 -19.78 -6.00 10.45
CA MET A 687 -18.98 -5.21 11.38
C MET A 687 -19.42 -5.43 12.85
N ALA A 688 -20.70 -5.58 13.12
CA ALA A 688 -21.19 -5.90 14.45
C ALA A 688 -20.69 -7.27 14.96
N ALA A 689 -20.52 -8.25 14.05
CA ALA A 689 -19.99 -9.57 14.39
C ALA A 689 -18.51 -9.54 14.86
N THR A 690 -17.78 -8.45 14.65
CA THR A 690 -16.44 -8.24 15.22
C THR A 690 -16.46 -7.70 16.65
N HIS A 691 -17.63 -7.53 17.24
CA HIS A 691 -17.86 -7.01 18.59
C HIS A 691 -17.32 -5.61 18.86
N ILE A 692 -17.20 -4.78 17.82
CA ILE A 692 -16.81 -3.37 17.96
C ILE A 692 -17.85 -2.61 18.82
N PRO A 693 -17.43 -1.57 19.55
CA PRO A 693 -18.28 -0.89 20.52
C PRO A 693 -19.48 -0.15 19.91
N TYR A 694 -19.40 0.22 18.62
CA TYR A 694 -20.44 1.01 17.99
C TYR A 694 -20.59 0.74 16.48
N VAL A 695 -21.84 0.46 16.07
CA VAL A 695 -22.25 0.34 14.66
C VAL A 695 -23.51 1.17 14.44
N ALA A 696 -23.61 1.92 13.33
CA ALA A 696 -24.82 2.68 13.03
C ALA A 696 -25.07 2.79 11.52
N THR A 697 -26.35 2.91 11.17
CA THR A 697 -26.81 3.33 9.85
C THR A 697 -27.35 4.75 9.93
N VAL A 698 -27.04 5.57 8.90
CA VAL A 698 -27.41 7.00 8.84
C VAL A 698 -27.90 7.38 7.45
N ALA A 699 -28.77 8.39 7.38
CA ALA A 699 -29.23 8.94 6.11
C ALA A 699 -29.33 10.46 6.18
N GLU A 700 -28.97 11.15 5.10
CA GLU A 700 -29.03 12.60 5.02
C GLU A 700 -30.48 13.15 5.09
N SER A 701 -31.50 12.31 4.84
CA SER A 701 -32.90 12.65 5.10
C SER A 701 -33.19 12.94 6.57
N ASN A 702 -32.37 12.39 7.49
CA ASN A 702 -32.50 12.49 8.95
C ASN A 702 -31.24 13.12 9.58
N PRO A 703 -30.92 14.39 9.28
CA PRO A 703 -29.61 14.98 9.63
C PRO A 703 -29.36 15.08 11.13
N ALA A 704 -30.39 15.26 11.96
CA ALA A 704 -30.24 15.29 13.43
C ALA A 704 -29.80 13.93 13.99
N ASP A 705 -30.39 12.83 13.49
CA ASP A 705 -29.99 11.47 13.83
C ASP A 705 -28.56 11.19 13.36
N PHE A 706 -28.25 11.59 12.12
CA PHE A 706 -26.91 11.43 11.54
C PHE A 706 -25.83 12.08 12.41
N ILE A 707 -25.98 13.38 12.73
CA ILE A 707 -24.98 14.15 13.52
C ILE A 707 -24.82 13.54 14.91
N ARG A 708 -25.91 13.10 15.54
CA ARG A 708 -25.90 12.47 16.85
C ARG A 708 -25.12 11.13 16.83
N LYS A 709 -25.34 10.30 15.80
CA LYS A 709 -24.63 9.03 15.62
C LYS A 709 -23.14 9.25 15.28
N ALA A 710 -22.84 10.29 14.50
CA ALA A 710 -21.44 10.67 14.22
C ALA A 710 -20.69 11.10 15.50
N ALA A 711 -21.35 11.86 16.39
CA ALA A 711 -20.79 12.23 17.69
C ALA A 711 -20.56 11.01 18.59
N LYS A 712 -21.51 10.07 18.63
CA LYS A 712 -21.34 8.79 19.36
C LYS A 712 -20.16 7.98 18.79
N ALA A 713 -20.08 7.84 17.48
CA ALA A 713 -18.99 7.10 16.84
C ALA A 713 -17.62 7.72 17.17
N ALA A 714 -17.52 9.05 17.16
CA ALA A 714 -16.30 9.76 17.56
C ALA A 714 -15.93 9.48 19.03
N ALA A 715 -16.89 9.53 19.93
CA ALA A 715 -16.67 9.24 21.34
C ALA A 715 -16.24 7.78 21.55
N TYR A 716 -16.95 6.83 20.95
CA TYR A 716 -16.59 5.41 21.04
C TYR A 716 -15.23 5.09 20.44
N SER A 717 -14.91 5.69 19.28
CA SER A 717 -13.63 5.45 18.62
C SER A 717 -12.43 5.99 19.42
N ARG A 718 -12.59 7.10 20.11
CA ARG A 718 -11.53 7.68 20.95
C ARG A 718 -11.30 6.87 22.24
N GLU A 719 -12.35 6.32 22.80
CA GLU A 719 -12.28 5.66 24.12
C GLU A 719 -12.11 4.15 24.05
N PHE A 720 -12.91 3.46 23.22
CA PHE A 720 -13.06 2.01 23.30
C PHE A 720 -12.54 1.22 22.10
N GLY A 721 -12.38 1.80 20.89
CA GLY A 721 -11.91 1.10 19.70
C GLY A 721 -12.69 1.45 18.45
N THR A 722 -12.62 0.61 17.42
CA THR A 722 -13.22 0.90 16.12
C THR A 722 -14.72 1.13 16.20
N ALA A 723 -15.21 2.21 15.58
CA ALA A 723 -16.62 2.45 15.34
C ALA A 723 -16.93 2.38 13.84
N TYR A 724 -18.13 1.93 13.48
CA TYR A 724 -18.56 1.81 12.09
C TYR A 724 -19.86 2.58 11.84
N ILE A 725 -19.90 3.34 10.73
CA ILE A 725 -21.10 4.03 10.25
C ILE A 725 -21.32 3.72 8.77
N LYS A 726 -22.53 3.30 8.40
CA LYS A 726 -22.96 3.19 7.01
C LYS A 726 -23.96 4.29 6.67
N ALA A 727 -23.68 5.06 5.62
CA ALA A 727 -24.55 6.10 5.11
C ALA A 727 -25.11 5.72 3.72
N LEU A 728 -26.42 5.78 3.52
CA LEU A 728 -26.97 5.69 2.19
C LEU A 728 -26.68 7.01 1.44
N SER A 729 -26.15 6.90 0.22
CA SER A 729 -25.66 8.03 -0.56
C SER A 729 -26.24 8.01 -1.96
N ALA A 730 -26.99 9.02 -2.35
CA ALA A 730 -27.54 9.09 -3.70
C ALA A 730 -26.46 9.26 -4.77
N CYS A 731 -26.68 8.61 -5.92
CA CYS A 731 -25.90 8.81 -7.14
C CYS A 731 -26.82 9.07 -8.32
N PRO A 732 -27.23 10.31 -8.58
CA PRO A 732 -28.23 10.62 -9.61
C PRO A 732 -27.88 10.09 -11.00
N LEU A 733 -26.61 9.99 -11.35
CA LEU A 733 -26.18 9.48 -12.66
C LEU A 733 -26.49 8.00 -12.85
N ASN A 734 -26.14 7.14 -11.87
CA ASN A 734 -26.44 5.70 -11.97
C ASN A 734 -27.88 5.37 -11.58
N TRP A 735 -28.38 6.01 -10.52
CA TRP A 735 -29.77 5.78 -10.09
C TRP A 735 -30.76 6.30 -11.15
N ASN A 736 -30.26 7.21 -12.01
CA ASN A 736 -31.03 7.85 -13.08
C ASN A 736 -32.30 8.49 -12.51
N ASP A 737 -32.10 9.32 -11.50
CA ASP A 737 -33.09 10.17 -10.86
C ASP A 737 -32.77 11.65 -11.07
N LYS A 738 -33.66 12.52 -10.66
CA LYS A 738 -33.43 13.96 -10.76
C LYS A 738 -32.55 14.46 -9.62
N PRO A 739 -31.48 15.21 -9.89
CA PRO A 739 -30.56 15.71 -8.85
C PRO A 739 -31.20 16.47 -7.68
N ASN A 740 -32.34 17.13 -7.92
CA ASN A 740 -33.08 17.86 -6.89
C ASN A 740 -34.03 16.99 -6.04
N LEU A 741 -34.19 15.69 -6.39
CA LEU A 741 -35.01 14.74 -5.65
C LEU A 741 -34.21 13.79 -4.75
N GLU A 742 -32.91 13.92 -4.74
CA GLU A 742 -31.97 13.07 -4.02
C GLU A 742 -32.43 12.80 -2.58
N ARG A 743 -32.70 13.84 -1.79
CA ARG A 743 -33.17 13.68 -0.41
C ARG A 743 -34.50 12.91 -0.32
N SER A 744 -35.40 13.07 -1.29
CA SER A 744 -36.68 12.35 -1.31
C SER A 744 -36.49 10.88 -1.63
N VAL A 745 -35.56 10.54 -2.53
CA VAL A 745 -35.22 9.14 -2.86
C VAL A 745 -34.59 8.45 -1.66
N ILE A 746 -33.71 9.13 -0.93
CA ILE A 746 -33.10 8.62 0.32
C ILE A 746 -34.18 8.44 1.41
N ALA A 747 -35.08 9.42 1.59
CA ALA A 747 -36.17 9.31 2.55
C ALA A 747 -37.08 8.09 2.23
N ALA A 748 -37.44 7.89 0.95
CA ALA A 748 -38.25 6.75 0.52
C ALA A 748 -37.57 5.39 0.78
N ALA A 749 -36.24 5.30 0.64
CA ALA A 749 -35.48 4.10 1.00
C ALA A 749 -35.58 3.78 2.52
N VAL A 750 -35.60 4.81 3.34
CA VAL A 750 -35.79 4.68 4.81
C VAL A 750 -37.24 4.32 5.14
N ASP A 751 -38.22 5.00 4.53
CA ASP A 751 -39.63 4.82 4.79
C ASP A 751 -40.17 3.46 4.27
N CYS A 752 -39.57 2.84 3.24
CA CYS A 752 -39.87 1.48 2.80
C CYS A 752 -39.10 0.39 3.54
N CYS A 753 -38.30 0.75 4.55
CA CYS A 753 -37.44 -0.15 5.33
C CYS A 753 -36.32 -0.84 4.53
N TYR A 754 -36.01 -0.41 3.30
CA TYR A 754 -34.84 -0.89 2.56
C TYR A 754 -33.54 -0.52 3.26
N PHE A 755 -33.51 0.69 3.84
CA PHE A 755 -32.37 1.20 4.61
C PHE A 755 -32.83 1.67 5.99
N PRO A 756 -33.01 0.76 6.95
CA PRO A 756 -33.45 1.11 8.30
C PRO A 756 -32.43 1.94 9.05
N LEU A 757 -32.88 2.89 9.87
CA LEU A 757 -32.02 3.70 10.74
C LEU A 757 -31.96 3.10 12.14
N TYR A 758 -30.82 2.53 12.48
CA TYR A 758 -30.58 1.88 13.76
C TYR A 758 -29.15 2.06 14.22
N GLU A 759 -28.88 1.69 15.45
CA GLU A 759 -27.53 1.62 16.01
C GLU A 759 -27.39 0.33 16.84
N ILE A 760 -26.16 -0.18 16.89
CA ILE A 760 -25.76 -1.26 17.79
C ILE A 760 -24.69 -0.69 18.70
N GLU A 761 -25.01 -0.57 19.98
CA GLU A 761 -24.17 0.04 21.00
C GLU A 761 -23.78 -1.02 22.02
N ARG A 762 -22.49 -1.44 21.98
CA ARG A 762 -21.95 -2.53 22.79
C ARG A 762 -22.78 -3.82 22.69
N GLY A 763 -23.16 -4.19 21.47
CA GLY A 763 -23.95 -5.39 21.18
C GLY A 763 -25.48 -5.23 21.33
N ILE A 764 -25.94 -4.09 21.84
CA ILE A 764 -27.38 -3.85 22.03
C ILE A 764 -27.92 -3.05 20.85
N THR A 765 -28.88 -3.63 20.15
CA THR A 765 -29.54 -3.01 19.00
C THR A 765 -30.60 -1.99 19.44
N ALA A 766 -30.68 -0.85 18.82
CA ALA A 766 -31.70 0.16 19.00
C ALA A 766 -32.20 0.67 17.65
N LEU A 767 -33.51 0.58 17.39
CA LEU A 767 -34.15 1.15 16.21
C LEU A 767 -34.42 2.64 16.47
N ASN A 768 -33.79 3.53 15.68
CA ASN A 768 -33.89 4.97 15.92
C ASN A 768 -35.05 5.60 15.15
N TYR A 769 -35.55 4.94 14.11
CA TYR A 769 -36.69 5.38 13.34
C TYR A 769 -37.52 4.18 12.87
N ASP A 770 -38.81 4.17 13.25
CA ASP A 770 -39.81 3.21 12.77
C ASP A 770 -40.82 3.94 11.91
N PRO A 771 -40.80 3.74 10.57
CA PRO A 771 -41.74 4.42 9.67
C PRO A 771 -43.20 3.99 9.89
N ALA A 772 -43.44 2.76 10.39
CA ALA A 772 -44.81 2.28 10.68
C ALA A 772 -45.41 3.05 11.86
N SER A 773 -44.66 3.24 12.96
CA SER A 773 -45.12 4.01 14.11
C SER A 773 -45.33 5.50 13.80
N SER A 774 -44.64 6.00 12.81
CA SER A 774 -44.75 7.40 12.30
C SER A 774 -45.81 7.56 11.21
N ASN A 775 -46.53 6.50 10.85
CA ASN A 775 -47.50 6.45 9.72
C ASN A 775 -46.91 6.92 8.37
N LYS A 776 -45.63 6.54 8.14
CA LYS A 776 -44.86 6.88 6.91
C LYS A 776 -44.37 5.65 6.14
N LYS A 777 -44.69 4.42 6.60
CA LYS A 777 -44.26 3.21 5.91
C LYS A 777 -44.90 3.16 4.52
N ILE A 778 -44.06 2.99 3.49
CA ILE A 778 -44.47 2.85 2.08
C ILE A 778 -44.01 1.49 1.53
N PRO A 779 -44.65 0.96 0.49
CA PRO A 779 -44.19 -0.25 -0.18
C PRO A 779 -42.87 0.04 -0.96
N VAL A 780 -42.02 -0.97 -1.08
CA VAL A 780 -40.74 -0.83 -1.78
C VAL A 780 -40.88 -0.38 -3.24
N THR A 781 -42.01 -0.71 -3.87
CA THR A 781 -42.32 -0.31 -5.27
C THR A 781 -42.36 1.21 -5.47
N GLU A 782 -42.70 1.99 -4.45
CA GLU A 782 -42.64 3.46 -4.54
C GLU A 782 -41.17 3.94 -4.66
N TRP A 783 -40.29 3.43 -3.80
CA TRP A 783 -38.86 3.74 -3.88
C TRP A 783 -38.22 3.25 -5.21
N LEU A 784 -38.49 2.00 -5.62
CA LEU A 784 -37.99 1.45 -6.87
C LEU A 784 -38.43 2.27 -8.09
N GLY A 785 -39.63 2.84 -8.03
CA GLY A 785 -40.21 3.69 -9.08
C GLY A 785 -39.55 5.04 -9.25
N MET A 786 -38.91 5.56 -8.19
CA MET A 786 -38.21 6.84 -8.23
C MET A 786 -36.90 6.79 -9.03
N MET A 787 -36.32 5.62 -9.24
CA MET A 787 -35.02 5.46 -9.89
C MET A 787 -35.12 4.79 -11.24
N GLY A 788 -34.48 5.35 -12.28
CA GLY A 788 -34.48 4.75 -13.62
C GLY A 788 -33.80 3.38 -13.68
N ARG A 789 -32.81 3.10 -12.78
CA ARG A 789 -32.14 1.78 -12.71
C ARG A 789 -33.03 0.63 -12.22
N THR A 790 -34.16 0.92 -11.56
CA THR A 790 -35.06 -0.09 -10.97
C THR A 790 -36.52 0.02 -11.47
N ARG A 791 -36.88 1.11 -12.14
CA ARG A 791 -38.27 1.37 -12.60
C ARG A 791 -38.85 0.27 -13.49
N HIS A 792 -38.01 -0.46 -14.24
CA HIS A 792 -38.46 -1.60 -15.06
C HIS A 792 -39.09 -2.71 -14.22
N LEU A 793 -38.69 -2.85 -12.94
CA LEU A 793 -39.22 -3.85 -12.01
C LEU A 793 -40.73 -3.65 -11.70
N LEU A 794 -41.29 -2.46 -11.99
CA LEU A 794 -42.73 -2.17 -11.82
C LEU A 794 -43.61 -2.74 -12.92
N LYS A 795 -43.01 -3.34 -13.95
CA LYS A 795 -43.79 -4.03 -15.00
C LYS A 795 -44.30 -5.37 -14.46
N GLU A 796 -45.47 -5.81 -14.95
CA GLU A 796 -46.10 -7.05 -14.54
C GLU A 796 -45.20 -8.29 -14.70
N GLU A 797 -44.35 -8.31 -15.73
CA GLU A 797 -43.40 -9.39 -15.99
C GLU A 797 -42.36 -9.60 -14.85
N TYR A 798 -42.10 -8.57 -14.02
CA TYR A 798 -41.14 -8.61 -12.89
C TYR A 798 -41.82 -8.59 -11.52
N ARG A 799 -43.15 -8.78 -11.45
CA ARG A 799 -43.92 -8.74 -10.21
C ARG A 799 -43.38 -9.71 -9.15
N SER A 800 -43.00 -10.92 -9.55
CA SER A 800 -42.42 -11.89 -8.63
C SER A 800 -41.12 -11.41 -7.99
N VAL A 801 -40.30 -10.65 -8.73
CA VAL A 801 -39.04 -10.08 -8.23
C VAL A 801 -39.33 -8.96 -7.23
N THR A 802 -40.31 -8.10 -7.47
CA THR A 802 -40.67 -7.02 -6.53
C THR A 802 -41.30 -7.58 -5.25
N GLU A 803 -42.11 -8.64 -5.36
CA GLU A 803 -42.67 -9.37 -4.20
C GLU A 803 -41.56 -10.04 -3.37
N GLU A 804 -40.53 -10.62 -4.03
CA GLU A 804 -39.38 -11.19 -3.36
C GLU A 804 -38.57 -10.10 -2.61
N ILE A 805 -38.34 -8.94 -3.27
CA ILE A 805 -37.66 -7.79 -2.66
C ILE A 805 -38.43 -7.31 -1.41
N GLN A 806 -39.74 -7.12 -1.52
CA GLN A 806 -40.58 -6.68 -0.40
C GLN A 806 -40.54 -7.67 0.76
N LYS A 807 -40.68 -8.96 0.47
CA LYS A 807 -40.63 -10.03 1.47
C LYS A 807 -39.32 -10.08 2.22
N GLU A 808 -38.20 -9.94 1.49
CA GLU A 808 -36.87 -9.95 2.13
C GLU A 808 -36.62 -8.69 2.95
N ILE A 809 -37.06 -7.51 2.51
CA ILE A 809 -36.99 -6.27 3.27
C ILE A 809 -37.80 -6.40 4.57
N ASP A 810 -39.05 -6.85 4.49
CA ASP A 810 -39.91 -7.03 5.66
C ASP A 810 -39.26 -8.04 6.63
N ARG A 811 -38.74 -9.17 6.14
CA ARG A 811 -38.05 -10.18 6.96
C ARG A 811 -36.83 -9.60 7.69
N ARG A 812 -35.99 -8.83 7.00
CA ARG A 812 -34.82 -8.19 7.62
C ARG A 812 -35.22 -7.13 8.63
N TYR A 813 -36.23 -6.34 8.31
CA TYR A 813 -36.72 -5.30 9.21
C TYR A 813 -37.37 -5.88 10.46
N ASP A 814 -38.21 -6.92 10.34
CA ASP A 814 -38.84 -7.60 11.47
C ASP A 814 -37.80 -8.25 12.39
N ARG A 815 -36.75 -8.84 11.82
CA ARG A 815 -35.61 -9.37 12.59
C ARG A 815 -34.90 -8.27 13.38
N LEU A 816 -34.64 -7.14 12.73
CA LEU A 816 -34.00 -5.98 13.38
C LEU A 816 -34.88 -5.44 14.53
N LYS A 817 -36.18 -5.34 14.32
CA LYS A 817 -37.13 -4.91 15.33
C LYS A 817 -37.20 -5.88 16.53
N ALA A 818 -37.24 -7.17 16.25
CA ALA A 818 -37.18 -8.20 17.31
C ALA A 818 -35.90 -8.09 18.15
N ARG A 819 -34.75 -7.86 17.54
CA ARG A 819 -33.48 -7.65 18.25
C ARG A 819 -33.47 -6.34 19.07
N ALA A 820 -34.12 -5.31 18.60
CA ALA A 820 -34.25 -4.06 19.36
C ALA A 820 -35.18 -4.21 20.58
N GLU A 821 -36.23 -5.07 20.48
CA GLU A 821 -37.17 -5.39 21.57
C GLU A 821 -36.60 -6.42 22.55
N HIS A 822 -35.70 -7.28 22.10
CA HIS A 822 -35.10 -8.36 22.90
C HIS A 822 -33.56 -8.27 22.90
N PRO A 823 -32.95 -7.45 23.75
CA PRO A 823 -31.50 -7.16 23.73
C PRO A 823 -30.58 -8.37 23.86
N LEU A 824 -31.10 -9.53 24.23
CA LEU A 824 -30.36 -10.80 24.34
C LEU A 824 -30.30 -11.60 23.03
N LEU A 825 -31.02 -11.14 21.96
CA LEU A 825 -30.96 -11.70 20.63
C LEU A 825 -29.98 -10.91 19.76
#